data_a5f466735980eb50d03ea797c2b71a6e
#
_entry.id   a5f466735980eb50d03ea797c2b71a6e
#
_cell.length_a   1.000
_cell.length_b   1.000
_cell.length_c   1.000
_cell.angle_alpha   90.00
_cell.angle_beta   90.00
_cell.angle_gamma   90.00
#
_symmetry.space_group_name_H-M   'P 1'
#
loop_
_entity.id
_entity.type
_entity.pdbx_description
1 polymer ?
#
loop_
_entity_poly.entity_id
_entity_poly.type
_entity_poly.pdbx_seq_one_letter_code
_entity_poly.pdbx_strand_id
1 'polypeptide(L)'
;MAWKRGGRYSVGFQPDFHAVTLHAIRLRRDGRWLDRTQASRIDILRTEDDAGVGILDGWRTASLLIPDVRVGDVVDFAYSVSGTNPVFGELRSAAFSAAYSQGAAMRLVRALGPAATPLQWRVTGPTEYAMTTSVSGGVEARRFVALPMPAVQSEDGAPDGFDGFGAIAFSNARDWGEVVRWARPLFDAGERGPRYAEMLASVREGEGEDAILHRALEVAQRDVRYVSLSIGRSSHAPASPEATLERRFGDCKDKSRLLVSLLRDAGVAAEPVFVDTVKRGRIGERLPGPSAFDHVIVRARVGGEWRYVDPTRDVEVGGSADRAPAAFGSGLPVGDGVADLVAIPEAAPGLDEVQVEQVVERAPAKAVDPDTVPHLDIEVASTYRRDEANRVRARFAAAGAEDVGRDYLEYMRGMYRDIRSTEAPGVIDEAARNLVRVTERYRAPMQPEGDGGTGHEFSLRLFQIADGLPDSTLPERRWPMALEGPRSGSQDIRMTLKGGWDITPEREVIENAAFRFEREVDAEGNTLRVRGRWQRFADEIAPEDYVGIRADLERVDALLDYSIVTGAEALAAASVLWRDIVWVVFALVLAVGSLAALYATRATGFPGQLLFAPSAAGEALRERPRLALGLLTLFATAGFLLLFERLPAYMAGVDAPASPWWTALPVDLGLWLAGTVASWIALRVIRVPAPWRPVIAAAVWSSLPMLLFFGVGLVAFGPGLPMLADAVVDGPAVVRVSMQVFGVVFVLTGLVWYLIVLIASTARAADCSVGQVIGAFVLSAPVLLLLTAVAVAAGWTAG
;
A
#
# COMPACT_ATOMS: atom_id res chain seq x y z
N MET A 1 2.31 -26.46 5.04
CA MET A 1 3.52 -26.72 5.88
C MET A 1 4.39 -25.48 5.92
N ALA A 2 4.54 -24.86 7.09
CA ALA A 2 5.41 -23.71 7.24
C ALA A 2 6.88 -24.17 7.45
N TRP A 3 7.74 -23.82 6.52
CA TRP A 3 9.19 -23.99 6.67
C TRP A 3 9.70 -22.95 7.69
N LYS A 4 9.91 -23.37 8.94
CA LYS A 4 10.59 -22.50 9.92
C LYS A 4 12.08 -22.87 9.97
N ARG A 5 12.94 -21.87 10.08
CA ARG A 5 14.41 -22.00 10.15
C ARG A 5 14.83 -23.05 11.19
N GLY A 6 15.79 -23.92 10.86
CA GLY A 6 16.49 -24.74 11.84
C GLY A 6 15.96 -26.15 12.09
N GLY A 7 15.40 -26.85 11.09
CA GLY A 7 15.01 -28.24 11.22
C GLY A 7 13.74 -28.51 12.02
N ARG A 8 12.86 -27.53 12.18
CA ARG A 8 11.55 -27.70 12.79
C ARG A 8 10.47 -27.86 11.74
N TYR A 9 9.66 -28.91 11.87
CA TYR A 9 8.51 -29.25 11.03
C TYR A 9 7.28 -29.45 11.89
N SER A 10 6.09 -29.25 11.33
CA SER A 10 4.84 -29.37 12.05
C SER A 10 3.79 -30.12 11.23
N VAL A 11 3.03 -31.00 11.91
CA VAL A 11 1.88 -31.71 11.34
C VAL A 11 0.68 -31.43 12.23
N GLY A 12 -0.35 -30.76 11.65
CA GLY A 12 -1.62 -30.51 12.32
C GLY A 12 -2.52 -31.74 12.25
N PHE A 13 -3.26 -32.04 13.32
CA PHE A 13 -4.20 -33.15 13.37
C PHE A 13 -5.27 -32.93 14.43
N GLN A 14 -6.40 -33.62 14.28
CA GLN A 14 -7.50 -33.67 15.25
C GLN A 14 -7.44 -35.02 15.99
N PRO A 15 -7.11 -35.04 17.29
CA PRO A 15 -6.87 -36.27 18.01
C PRO A 15 -8.12 -37.15 18.15
N ASP A 16 -9.32 -36.59 18.07
CA ASP A 16 -10.58 -37.35 18.21
C ASP A 16 -10.83 -38.33 17.06
N PHE A 17 -10.23 -38.08 15.88
CA PHE A 17 -10.46 -38.90 14.70
C PHE A 17 -9.25 -39.03 13.77
N HIS A 18 -8.13 -38.36 14.06
CA HIS A 18 -6.91 -38.49 13.28
C HIS A 18 -5.84 -39.24 14.10
N ALA A 19 -5.14 -40.17 13.46
CA ALA A 19 -3.89 -40.74 13.94
C ALA A 19 -2.73 -40.28 13.03
N VAL A 20 -1.66 -39.82 13.65
CA VAL A 20 -0.43 -39.39 12.95
C VAL A 20 0.62 -40.49 13.13
N THR A 21 1.14 -41.04 12.04
CA THR A 21 2.25 -42.01 12.04
C THR A 21 3.44 -41.39 11.30
N LEU A 22 4.55 -41.29 12.03
CA LEU A 22 5.83 -40.89 11.44
C LEU A 22 6.55 -42.13 10.92
N HIS A 23 6.91 -42.17 9.63
CA HIS A 23 7.55 -43.33 9.00
C HIS A 23 9.07 -43.20 8.97
N ALA A 24 9.58 -42.00 8.60
CA ALA A 24 11.02 -41.80 8.51
C ALA A 24 11.37 -40.29 8.62
N ILE A 25 12.49 -40.01 9.24
CA ILE A 25 13.19 -38.71 9.17
C ILE A 25 14.65 -39.02 8.80
N ARG A 26 15.10 -38.51 7.67
CA ARG A 26 16.45 -38.73 7.15
C ARG A 26 17.07 -37.42 6.68
N LEU A 27 18.39 -37.31 6.90
CA LEU A 27 19.20 -36.23 6.35
C LEU A 27 20.16 -36.82 5.31
N ARG A 28 20.28 -36.15 4.16
CA ARG A 28 21.34 -36.44 3.20
C ARG A 28 22.40 -35.34 3.30
N ARG A 29 23.61 -35.75 3.69
CA ARG A 29 24.80 -34.92 3.84
C ARG A 29 25.98 -35.61 3.14
N ASP A 30 26.70 -34.85 2.31
CA ASP A 30 27.86 -35.37 1.54
C ASP A 30 27.57 -36.69 0.80
N GLY A 31 26.37 -36.80 0.22
CA GLY A 31 25.93 -37.97 -0.52
C GLY A 31 25.45 -39.16 0.34
N ARG A 32 25.56 -39.09 1.67
CA ARG A 32 25.17 -40.17 2.60
C ARG A 32 23.86 -39.85 3.31
N TRP A 33 23.03 -40.87 3.52
CA TRP A 33 21.83 -40.81 4.31
C TRP A 33 22.11 -41.07 5.79
N LEU A 34 21.65 -40.22 6.65
CA LEU A 34 21.70 -40.28 8.12
C LEU A 34 20.27 -40.43 8.63
N ASP A 35 19.95 -41.55 9.29
CA ASP A 35 18.66 -41.73 9.94
C ASP A 35 18.59 -40.83 11.19
N ARG A 36 17.52 -40.06 11.32
CA ARG A 36 17.24 -39.18 12.47
C ARG A 36 15.91 -39.53 13.13
N THR A 37 15.23 -40.57 12.69
CA THR A 37 13.87 -40.93 13.16
C THR A 37 13.83 -41.05 14.68
N GLN A 38 14.75 -41.82 15.29
CA GLN A 38 14.81 -42.01 16.75
C GLN A 38 15.43 -40.81 17.50
N ALA A 39 16.27 -40.02 16.84
CA ALA A 39 16.95 -38.86 17.42
C ALA A 39 16.11 -37.58 17.40
N SER A 40 15.03 -37.55 16.61
CA SER A 40 14.15 -36.37 16.48
C SER A 40 13.18 -36.31 17.67
N ARG A 41 13.06 -35.12 18.22
CA ARG A 41 12.08 -34.82 19.27
C ARG A 41 10.73 -34.47 18.65
N ILE A 42 9.67 -35.06 19.17
CA ILE A 42 8.29 -34.79 18.80
C ILE A 42 7.56 -34.24 20.01
N ASP A 43 7.11 -33.01 19.92
CA ASP A 43 6.27 -32.35 20.92
C ASP A 43 4.84 -32.24 20.38
N ILE A 44 3.84 -32.65 21.14
CA ILE A 44 2.43 -32.43 20.80
C ILE A 44 1.99 -31.13 21.49
N LEU A 45 1.75 -30.15 20.69
CA LEU A 45 1.34 -28.80 21.13
C LEU A 45 -0.16 -28.63 20.92
N ARG A 46 -0.82 -27.97 21.87
CA ARG A 46 -2.16 -27.43 21.66
C ARG A 46 -2.03 -26.08 21.00
N THR A 47 -2.60 -25.93 19.82
CA THR A 47 -2.67 -24.68 19.06
C THR A 47 -4.12 -24.28 18.96
N GLU A 48 -4.50 -23.24 19.69
CA GLU A 48 -5.84 -22.64 19.68
C GLU A 48 -5.63 -21.18 19.27
N ASP A 49 -5.38 -20.95 17.99
CA ASP A 49 -4.97 -19.63 17.51
C ASP A 49 -6.09 -18.59 17.67
N ASP A 50 -7.36 -19.02 17.61
CA ASP A 50 -8.55 -18.18 17.72
C ASP A 50 -9.24 -18.25 19.10
N ALA A 51 -8.57 -18.76 20.13
CA ALA A 51 -9.14 -18.84 21.49
C ALA A 51 -9.53 -17.47 22.06
N GLY A 52 -8.81 -16.41 21.68
CA GLY A 52 -9.09 -15.03 22.07
C GLY A 52 -10.45 -14.50 21.60
N VAL A 53 -10.97 -15.04 20.50
CA VAL A 53 -12.28 -14.72 19.92
C VAL A 53 -13.33 -15.80 20.19
N GLY A 54 -13.06 -16.73 21.14
CA GLY A 54 -14.01 -17.73 21.60
C GLY A 54 -14.14 -18.95 20.69
N ILE A 55 -13.15 -19.24 19.85
CA ILE A 55 -13.11 -20.43 18.98
C ILE A 55 -12.10 -21.43 19.52
N LEU A 56 -12.59 -22.62 19.91
CA LEU A 56 -11.80 -23.76 20.36
C LEU A 56 -12.05 -24.90 19.39
N ASP A 57 -11.05 -25.26 18.60
CA ASP A 57 -11.18 -26.24 17.53
C ASP A 57 -10.57 -27.60 17.84
N GLY A 58 -9.85 -27.72 18.96
CA GLY A 58 -9.24 -28.94 19.41
C GLY A 58 -8.05 -29.43 18.60
N TRP A 59 -7.56 -28.63 17.64
CA TRP A 59 -6.38 -29.03 16.87
C TRP A 59 -5.14 -29.20 17.72
N ARG A 60 -4.32 -30.19 17.34
CA ARG A 60 -3.00 -30.41 17.88
C ARG A 60 -1.97 -30.28 16.78
N THR A 61 -0.81 -29.84 17.17
CA THR A 61 0.35 -29.81 16.28
C THR A 61 1.44 -30.72 16.78
N ALA A 62 1.76 -31.75 16.02
CA ALA A 62 2.98 -32.53 16.23
C ALA A 62 4.16 -31.71 15.69
N SER A 63 4.92 -31.10 16.58
CA SER A 63 6.12 -30.30 16.28
C SER A 63 7.35 -31.20 16.32
N LEU A 64 7.99 -31.36 15.17
CA LEU A 64 9.17 -32.22 15.02
C LEU A 64 10.41 -31.33 15.02
N LEU A 65 11.35 -31.62 15.92
CA LEU A 65 12.66 -30.97 15.93
C LEU A 65 13.71 -32.00 15.49
N ILE A 66 14.28 -31.78 14.31
CA ILE A 66 15.32 -32.65 13.73
C ILE A 66 16.68 -32.08 14.15
N PRO A 67 17.50 -32.86 14.88
CA PRO A 67 18.79 -32.38 15.37
C PRO A 67 19.83 -32.29 14.24
N ASP A 68 20.77 -31.35 14.38
CA ASP A 68 21.98 -31.20 13.53
C ASP A 68 21.65 -31.02 12.04
N VAL A 69 20.58 -30.25 11.71
CA VAL A 69 20.33 -29.83 10.34
C VAL A 69 21.24 -28.65 9.97
N ARG A 70 21.94 -28.77 8.84
CA ARG A 70 22.94 -27.78 8.36
C ARG A 70 22.58 -27.25 6.98
N VAL A 71 23.12 -26.11 6.63
CA VAL A 71 23.03 -25.57 5.26
C VAL A 71 23.67 -26.56 4.29
N GLY A 72 22.93 -26.92 3.23
CA GLY A 72 23.35 -27.92 2.25
C GLY A 72 22.80 -29.31 2.49
N ASP A 73 22.21 -29.61 3.66
CA ASP A 73 21.51 -30.86 3.89
C ASP A 73 20.20 -30.94 3.09
N VAL A 74 19.86 -32.15 2.66
CA VAL A 74 18.52 -32.47 2.17
C VAL A 74 17.78 -33.22 3.28
N VAL A 75 16.65 -32.67 3.71
CA VAL A 75 15.77 -33.30 4.69
C VAL A 75 14.70 -34.09 3.96
N ASP A 76 14.61 -35.38 4.27
CA ASP A 76 13.55 -36.29 3.82
C ASP A 76 12.76 -36.75 5.03
N PHE A 77 11.47 -36.46 5.09
CA PHE A 77 10.61 -37.01 6.11
C PHE A 77 9.28 -37.49 5.52
N ALA A 78 8.81 -38.60 6.04
CA ALA A 78 7.57 -39.26 5.61
C ALA A 78 6.66 -39.48 6.80
N TYR A 79 5.40 -39.10 6.66
CA TYR A 79 4.36 -39.32 7.66
C TYR A 79 3.00 -39.63 7.00
N SER A 80 2.09 -40.17 7.77
CA SER A 80 0.68 -40.33 7.39
C SER A 80 -0.22 -39.72 8.44
N VAL A 81 -1.32 -39.11 7.98
CA VAL A 81 -2.47 -38.81 8.82
C VAL A 81 -3.61 -39.70 8.35
N SER A 82 -4.11 -40.52 9.22
CA SER A 82 -5.21 -41.44 8.95
C SER A 82 -6.43 -41.10 9.80
N GLY A 83 -7.61 -41.44 9.30
CA GLY A 83 -8.88 -41.13 9.96
C GLY A 83 -9.62 -40.01 9.29
N THR A 84 -10.85 -39.83 9.69
CA THR A 84 -11.76 -38.77 9.18
C THR A 84 -12.83 -38.51 10.20
N ASN A 85 -13.38 -37.29 10.21
CA ASN A 85 -14.47 -36.96 11.10
C ASN A 85 -15.71 -37.81 10.76
N PRO A 86 -16.21 -38.61 11.72
CA PRO A 86 -17.35 -39.50 11.46
C PRO A 86 -18.66 -38.77 11.10
N VAL A 87 -18.75 -37.48 11.38
CA VAL A 87 -19.92 -36.67 11.03
C VAL A 87 -20.16 -36.60 9.52
N PHE A 88 -19.10 -36.76 8.73
CA PHE A 88 -19.23 -36.70 7.25
C PHE A 88 -19.82 -37.99 6.63
N GLY A 89 -19.99 -39.07 7.41
CA GLY A 89 -20.47 -40.32 6.87
C GLY A 89 -19.57 -40.84 5.75
N GLU A 90 -20.14 -41.01 4.55
CA GLU A 90 -19.41 -41.47 3.36
C GLU A 90 -18.77 -40.36 2.54
N LEU A 91 -19.10 -39.07 2.81
CA LEU A 91 -18.55 -37.96 2.04
C LEU A 91 -17.08 -37.71 2.33
N ARG A 92 -16.29 -37.59 1.30
CA ARG A 92 -14.86 -37.31 1.35
C ARG A 92 -14.49 -36.25 0.37
N SER A 93 -13.80 -35.21 0.84
CA SER A 93 -13.18 -34.19 0.01
C SER A 93 -11.82 -33.79 0.54
N ALA A 94 -10.92 -33.42 -0.33
CA ALA A 94 -9.59 -32.91 0.01
C ALA A 94 -9.12 -31.91 -1.05
N ALA A 95 -8.31 -30.95 -0.64
CA ALA A 95 -7.63 -30.05 -1.54
C ALA A 95 -6.17 -29.85 -1.11
N PHE A 96 -5.30 -29.78 -2.11
CA PHE A 96 -3.86 -29.57 -1.93
C PHE A 96 -3.46 -28.36 -2.76
N SER A 97 -2.63 -27.47 -2.22
CA SER A 97 -2.11 -26.33 -3.01
C SER A 97 -1.43 -26.83 -4.28
N ALA A 98 -1.79 -26.25 -5.43
CA ALA A 98 -1.20 -26.58 -6.72
C ALA A 98 0.17 -25.94 -6.94
N ALA A 99 0.44 -24.78 -6.31
CA ALA A 99 1.72 -24.10 -6.37
C ALA A 99 2.13 -23.55 -5.01
N TYR A 100 3.35 -23.05 -4.91
CA TYR A 100 3.91 -22.40 -3.73
C TYR A 100 4.76 -21.20 -4.14
N SER A 101 5.05 -20.34 -3.17
CA SER A 101 5.98 -19.21 -3.36
C SER A 101 7.43 -19.65 -3.61
N GLN A 102 7.74 -20.91 -3.37
CA GLN A 102 9.03 -21.52 -3.69
C GLN A 102 8.83 -22.63 -4.73
N GLY A 103 9.69 -22.65 -5.74
CA GLY A 103 9.69 -23.70 -6.73
C GLY A 103 10.14 -25.04 -6.15
N ALA A 104 9.71 -26.12 -6.81
CA ALA A 104 10.13 -27.49 -6.47
C ALA A 104 10.61 -28.21 -7.73
N ALA A 105 11.61 -29.09 -7.56
CA ALA A 105 12.07 -29.92 -8.67
C ALA A 105 10.94 -30.85 -9.16
N MET A 106 10.07 -31.30 -8.26
CA MET A 106 8.89 -32.08 -8.58
C MET A 106 7.79 -31.88 -7.54
N ARG A 107 6.57 -31.74 -8.01
CA ARG A 107 5.35 -31.83 -7.21
C ARG A 107 4.54 -33.02 -7.71
N LEU A 108 4.17 -33.93 -6.80
CA LEU A 108 3.33 -35.08 -7.11
C LEU A 108 2.16 -35.17 -6.15
N VAL A 109 0.95 -35.27 -6.70
CA VAL A 109 -0.27 -35.61 -5.94
C VAL A 109 -0.86 -36.87 -6.55
N ARG A 110 -1.23 -37.84 -5.68
CA ARG A 110 -1.87 -39.08 -6.09
C ARG A 110 -3.14 -39.28 -5.28
N ALA A 111 -4.26 -39.38 -5.97
CA ALA A 111 -5.55 -39.74 -5.38
C ALA A 111 -5.90 -41.18 -5.70
N LEU A 112 -6.42 -41.90 -4.69
CA LEU A 112 -6.90 -43.26 -4.80
C LEU A 112 -8.36 -43.31 -4.39
N GLY A 113 -9.20 -43.98 -5.18
CA GLY A 113 -10.62 -44.22 -4.87
C GLY A 113 -11.16 -45.48 -5.51
N PRO A 114 -12.38 -45.91 -5.16
CA PRO A 114 -13.01 -47.02 -5.84
C PRO A 114 -13.24 -46.73 -7.31
N ALA A 115 -12.88 -47.60 -8.22
CA ALA A 115 -13.08 -47.41 -9.65
C ALA A 115 -14.59 -47.36 -10.04
N ALA A 116 -15.44 -48.02 -9.23
CA ALA A 116 -16.90 -48.01 -9.43
C ALA A 116 -17.54 -46.64 -9.09
N THR A 117 -16.91 -45.84 -8.24
CA THR A 117 -17.35 -44.50 -7.85
C THR A 117 -16.18 -43.53 -7.90
N PRO A 118 -15.73 -43.14 -9.12
CA PRO A 118 -14.53 -42.34 -9.31
C PRO A 118 -14.65 -40.97 -8.59
N LEU A 119 -13.56 -40.54 -8.00
CA LEU A 119 -13.49 -39.19 -7.41
C LEU A 119 -13.63 -38.14 -8.50
N GLN A 120 -14.43 -37.11 -8.25
CA GLN A 120 -14.33 -35.88 -8.98
C GLN A 120 -13.00 -35.17 -8.63
N TRP A 121 -12.50 -34.42 -9.57
CA TRP A 121 -11.28 -33.64 -9.36
C TRP A 121 -11.30 -32.32 -10.13
N ARG A 122 -10.55 -31.36 -9.63
CA ARG A 122 -10.34 -30.06 -10.29
C ARG A 122 -8.92 -29.60 -10.01
N VAL A 123 -8.26 -29.08 -11.03
CA VAL A 123 -6.96 -28.39 -10.89
C VAL A 123 -7.17 -26.93 -11.27
N THR A 124 -6.76 -26.02 -10.41
CA THR A 124 -6.79 -24.58 -10.63
C THR A 124 -5.40 -23.98 -10.41
N GLY A 125 -5.22 -22.73 -10.79
CA GLY A 125 -3.96 -22.02 -10.62
C GLY A 125 -3.00 -22.13 -11.81
N PRO A 126 -1.82 -21.48 -11.71
CA PRO A 126 -0.93 -21.26 -12.84
C PRO A 126 -0.01 -22.44 -13.17
N THR A 127 0.05 -23.48 -12.32
CA THR A 127 0.95 -24.63 -12.53
C THR A 127 0.27 -25.69 -13.39
N GLU A 128 0.90 -26.07 -14.47
CA GLU A 128 0.45 -27.17 -15.31
C GLU A 128 0.88 -28.53 -14.73
N TYR A 129 -0.05 -29.51 -14.76
CA TYR A 129 0.14 -30.86 -14.27
C TYR A 129 -0.09 -31.89 -15.37
N ALA A 130 0.91 -32.73 -15.60
CA ALA A 130 0.69 -33.96 -16.36
C ALA A 130 -0.15 -34.92 -15.54
N MET A 131 -1.26 -35.41 -16.12
CA MET A 131 -2.19 -36.32 -15.44
C MET A 131 -2.14 -37.71 -16.04
N THR A 132 -2.11 -38.74 -15.19
CA THR A 132 -2.27 -40.15 -15.60
C THR A 132 -3.31 -40.83 -14.71
N THR A 133 -4.10 -41.72 -15.32
CA THR A 133 -5.07 -42.57 -14.60
C THR A 133 -4.74 -44.04 -14.82
N SER A 134 -4.83 -44.82 -13.77
CA SER A 134 -4.71 -46.29 -13.83
C SER A 134 -5.74 -46.95 -12.95
N VAL A 135 -6.18 -48.15 -13.32
CA VAL A 135 -7.14 -48.95 -12.54
C VAL A 135 -6.50 -50.34 -12.28
N SER A 136 -6.49 -50.73 -11.04
CA SER A 136 -5.98 -52.06 -10.63
C SER A 136 -6.72 -52.54 -9.40
N GLY A 137 -7.16 -53.79 -9.36
CA GLY A 137 -7.85 -54.39 -8.22
C GLY A 137 -9.11 -53.62 -7.78
N GLY A 138 -9.84 -52.99 -8.71
CA GLY A 138 -11.02 -52.17 -8.38
C GLY A 138 -10.72 -50.80 -7.80
N VAL A 139 -9.45 -50.41 -7.73
CA VAL A 139 -9.02 -49.05 -7.30
C VAL A 139 -8.57 -48.24 -8.50
N GLU A 140 -9.14 -47.07 -8.66
CA GLU A 140 -8.64 -46.03 -9.56
C GLU A 140 -7.57 -45.22 -8.85
N ALA A 141 -6.44 -45.03 -9.54
CA ALA A 141 -5.36 -44.13 -9.10
C ALA A 141 -5.22 -43.00 -10.12
N ARG A 142 -5.35 -41.78 -9.68
CA ARG A 142 -5.06 -40.56 -10.48
C ARG A 142 -3.80 -39.91 -9.95
N ARG A 143 -2.87 -39.61 -10.85
CA ARG A 143 -1.57 -39.02 -10.55
C ARG A 143 -1.41 -37.74 -11.30
N PHE A 144 -1.06 -36.67 -10.57
CA PHE A 144 -0.78 -35.33 -11.06
C PHE A 144 0.68 -35.00 -10.79
N VAL A 145 1.43 -34.64 -11.83
CA VAL A 145 2.88 -34.36 -11.73
C VAL A 145 3.19 -33.04 -12.42
N ALA A 146 3.83 -32.14 -11.69
CA ALA A 146 4.54 -31.00 -12.23
C ALA A 146 6.04 -31.20 -12.09
N LEU A 147 6.81 -31.05 -13.20
CA LEU A 147 8.25 -31.34 -13.26
C LEU A 147 8.95 -30.39 -14.25
N PRO A 148 9.64 -29.34 -13.81
CA PRO A 148 9.62 -28.80 -12.46
C PRO A 148 8.30 -28.08 -12.14
N MET A 149 8.04 -27.80 -10.86
CA MET A 149 7.02 -26.88 -10.42
C MET A 149 7.66 -25.48 -10.22
N PRO A 150 7.32 -24.47 -11.01
CA PRO A 150 7.88 -23.14 -10.85
C PRO A 150 7.36 -22.47 -9.55
N ALA A 151 8.11 -21.49 -9.05
CA ALA A 151 7.66 -20.62 -7.98
C ALA A 151 6.58 -19.67 -8.50
N VAL A 152 5.57 -19.41 -7.68
CA VAL A 152 4.54 -18.39 -7.93
C VAL A 152 4.74 -17.27 -6.93
N GLN A 153 4.92 -16.05 -7.43
CA GLN A 153 5.01 -14.88 -6.57
C GLN A 153 3.60 -14.39 -6.20
N SER A 154 3.36 -14.19 -4.91
CA SER A 154 2.14 -13.55 -4.42
C SER A 154 2.18 -12.06 -4.74
N GLU A 155 1.03 -11.51 -4.99
CA GLU A 155 0.82 -10.07 -5.14
C GLU A 155 -0.05 -9.59 -3.97
N ASP A 156 0.42 -8.53 -3.29
CA ASP A 156 -0.32 -7.96 -2.17
C ASP A 156 -1.64 -7.31 -2.64
N GLY A 157 -2.61 -7.19 -1.76
CA GLY A 157 -3.91 -6.61 -2.09
C GLY A 157 -4.79 -7.49 -2.99
N ALA A 158 -4.53 -8.79 -3.09
CA ALA A 158 -5.48 -9.71 -3.73
C ALA A 158 -6.73 -9.87 -2.85
N PRO A 159 -7.93 -10.03 -3.46
CA PRO A 159 -9.17 -10.22 -2.70
C PRO A 159 -9.09 -11.44 -1.78
N ASP A 160 -9.71 -11.33 -0.62
CA ASP A 160 -9.96 -12.50 0.24
C ASP A 160 -10.63 -13.60 -0.57
N GLY A 161 -10.17 -14.84 -0.37
CA GLY A 161 -10.72 -15.98 -1.11
C GLY A 161 -10.20 -16.17 -2.53
N PHE A 162 -9.46 -15.24 -3.11
CA PHE A 162 -8.71 -15.51 -4.34
C PHE A 162 -7.54 -16.46 -4.04
N ASP A 163 -7.42 -17.53 -4.82
CA ASP A 163 -6.37 -18.52 -4.67
C ASP A 163 -5.40 -18.45 -5.86
N GLY A 164 -4.43 -17.54 -5.78
CA GLY A 164 -3.41 -17.36 -6.81
C GLY A 164 -2.43 -18.52 -6.93
N PHE A 165 -2.35 -19.41 -5.92
CA PHE A 165 -1.55 -20.64 -5.97
C PHE A 165 -2.33 -21.78 -6.59
N GLY A 166 -3.67 -21.72 -6.56
CA GLY A 166 -4.54 -22.77 -7.04
C GLY A 166 -4.55 -24.03 -6.17
N ALA A 167 -5.39 -24.96 -6.54
CA ALA A 167 -5.59 -26.22 -5.82
C ALA A 167 -5.71 -27.41 -6.75
N ILE A 168 -5.29 -28.58 -6.25
CA ILE A 168 -5.65 -29.90 -6.77
C ILE A 168 -6.69 -30.45 -5.79
N ALA A 169 -7.94 -30.40 -6.17
CA ALA A 169 -9.08 -30.77 -5.32
C ALA A 169 -9.70 -32.09 -5.77
N PHE A 170 -10.22 -32.82 -4.79
CA PHE A 170 -10.92 -34.11 -4.97
C PHE A 170 -12.19 -34.15 -4.14
N SER A 171 -13.24 -34.79 -4.67
CA SER A 171 -14.46 -35.08 -3.92
C SER A 171 -15.13 -36.33 -4.45
N ASN A 172 -15.81 -37.07 -3.56
CA ASN A 172 -16.71 -38.16 -3.93
C ASN A 172 -18.17 -37.72 -3.99
N ALA A 173 -18.49 -36.48 -3.55
CA ALA A 173 -19.82 -35.92 -3.73
C ALA A 173 -20.03 -35.56 -5.22
N ARG A 174 -21.15 -36.00 -5.81
CA ARG A 174 -21.45 -35.78 -7.24
C ARG A 174 -21.96 -34.37 -7.52
N ASP A 175 -22.70 -33.82 -6.56
CA ASP A 175 -23.37 -32.54 -6.67
C ASP A 175 -23.58 -31.91 -5.28
N TRP A 176 -23.98 -30.66 -5.24
CA TRP A 176 -24.32 -29.96 -3.99
C TRP A 176 -25.53 -30.57 -3.30
N GLY A 177 -26.45 -31.20 -4.03
CA GLY A 177 -27.59 -31.91 -3.46
C GLY A 177 -27.19 -33.09 -2.56
N GLU A 178 -26.04 -33.75 -2.79
CA GLU A 178 -25.51 -34.76 -1.85
C GLU A 178 -25.05 -34.14 -0.54
N VAL A 179 -24.48 -32.94 -0.58
CA VAL A 179 -24.12 -32.18 0.61
C VAL A 179 -25.37 -31.76 1.38
N VAL A 180 -26.43 -31.30 0.70
CA VAL A 180 -27.72 -30.99 1.32
C VAL A 180 -28.32 -32.21 1.99
N ARG A 181 -28.35 -33.39 1.31
CA ARG A 181 -28.83 -34.66 1.89
C ARG A 181 -28.06 -35.07 3.16
N TRP A 182 -26.78 -34.86 3.18
CA TRP A 182 -25.96 -35.08 4.36
C TRP A 182 -26.27 -34.11 5.49
N ALA A 183 -26.38 -32.81 5.19
CA ALA A 183 -26.54 -31.76 6.19
C ALA A 183 -27.92 -31.75 6.85
N ARG A 184 -28.96 -32.06 6.08
CA ARG A 184 -30.35 -31.90 6.48
C ARG A 184 -30.69 -32.60 7.80
N PRO A 185 -30.38 -33.91 8.01
CA PRO A 185 -30.67 -34.59 9.28
C PRO A 185 -29.97 -33.93 10.49
N LEU A 186 -28.87 -33.22 10.29
CA LEU A 186 -28.15 -32.54 11.36
C LEU A 186 -28.94 -31.31 11.89
N PHE A 187 -29.76 -30.68 11.03
CA PHE A 187 -30.51 -29.47 11.38
C PHE A 187 -31.97 -29.76 11.70
N ASP A 188 -32.58 -30.85 11.23
CA ASP A 188 -33.99 -31.14 11.45
C ASP A 188 -34.26 -31.77 12.82
N ALA A 189 -33.35 -32.55 13.39
CA ALA A 189 -33.53 -33.24 14.66
C ALA A 189 -33.08 -32.36 15.86
N GLY A 190 -33.76 -32.40 16.98
CA GLY A 190 -33.33 -31.77 18.22
C GLY A 190 -34.40 -31.59 19.25
N GLU A 191 -33.97 -31.61 20.51
CA GLU A 191 -34.84 -31.44 21.67
C GLU A 191 -35.38 -29.99 21.77
N ARG A 192 -36.69 -29.91 22.02
CA ARG A 192 -37.44 -28.69 22.25
C ARG A 192 -38.03 -28.75 23.66
N GLY A 193 -37.21 -28.40 24.66
CA GLY A 193 -37.58 -28.45 26.05
C GLY A 193 -38.27 -27.18 26.60
N PRO A 194 -38.33 -27.01 27.92
CA PRO A 194 -39.05 -25.90 28.53
C PRO A 194 -38.52 -24.52 28.18
N ARG A 195 -37.18 -24.39 28.13
CA ARG A 195 -36.54 -23.09 27.74
C ARG A 195 -36.90 -22.69 26.31
N TYR A 196 -36.83 -23.66 25.42
CA TYR A 196 -37.23 -23.42 24.04
C TYR A 196 -38.70 -23.00 23.91
N ALA A 197 -39.61 -23.67 24.67
CA ALA A 197 -41.01 -23.32 24.65
C ALA A 197 -41.28 -21.89 25.17
N GLU A 198 -40.53 -21.45 26.21
CA GLU A 198 -40.59 -20.08 26.73
C GLU A 198 -40.20 -19.05 25.63
N MET A 199 -39.03 -19.28 24.97
CA MET A 199 -38.53 -18.38 23.92
C MET A 199 -39.47 -18.37 22.72
N LEU A 200 -40.02 -19.51 22.32
CA LEU A 200 -40.99 -19.61 21.22
C LEU A 200 -42.27 -18.82 21.54
N ALA A 201 -42.77 -18.84 22.80
CA ALA A 201 -43.89 -18.05 23.17
C ALA A 201 -43.64 -16.54 22.98
N SER A 202 -42.49 -16.06 23.43
CA SER A 202 -42.07 -14.67 23.20
C SER A 202 -41.90 -14.32 21.73
N VAL A 203 -41.34 -15.20 20.93
CA VAL A 203 -41.22 -14.98 19.45
C VAL A 203 -42.60 -14.85 18.79
N ARG A 204 -43.55 -15.66 19.20
CA ARG A 204 -44.93 -15.64 18.67
C ARG A 204 -45.74 -14.38 18.98
N GLU A 205 -45.30 -13.56 19.90
CA GLU A 205 -45.89 -12.23 20.17
C GLU A 205 -45.63 -11.23 19.03
N GLY A 206 -44.76 -11.56 18.07
CA GLY A 206 -44.50 -10.73 16.89
C GLY A 206 -45.75 -10.65 15.98
N GLU A 207 -46.14 -9.44 15.60
CA GLU A 207 -47.24 -9.21 14.67
C GLU A 207 -46.69 -9.26 13.22
N GLY A 208 -46.90 -10.41 12.54
CA GLY A 208 -46.44 -10.68 11.17
C GLY A 208 -45.04 -11.28 11.07
N GLU A 209 -44.70 -11.76 9.87
CA GLU A 209 -43.48 -12.54 9.61
C GLU A 209 -42.21 -11.75 9.92
N ASP A 210 -42.19 -10.44 9.66
CA ASP A 210 -41.01 -9.58 9.91
C ASP A 210 -40.75 -9.39 11.40
N ALA A 211 -41.78 -9.15 12.20
CA ALA A 211 -41.63 -9.02 13.66
C ALA A 211 -41.24 -10.36 14.30
N ILE A 212 -41.77 -11.49 13.82
CA ILE A 212 -41.39 -12.83 14.24
C ILE A 212 -39.90 -13.08 13.94
N LEU A 213 -39.44 -12.76 12.70
CA LEU A 213 -38.02 -12.87 12.34
C LEU A 213 -37.15 -12.03 13.25
N HIS A 214 -37.55 -10.78 13.50
CA HIS A 214 -36.76 -9.88 14.34
C HIS A 214 -36.62 -10.41 15.77
N ARG A 215 -37.72 -10.84 16.43
CA ARG A 215 -37.70 -11.39 17.78
C ARG A 215 -36.88 -12.69 17.87
N ALA A 216 -37.07 -13.62 16.91
CA ALA A 216 -36.31 -14.85 16.88
C ALA A 216 -34.80 -14.61 16.69
N LEU A 217 -34.46 -13.60 15.88
CA LEU A 217 -33.07 -13.21 15.65
C LEU A 217 -32.44 -12.57 16.89
N GLU A 218 -33.19 -11.74 17.64
CA GLU A 218 -32.72 -11.18 18.92
C GLU A 218 -32.41 -12.29 19.95
N VAL A 219 -33.26 -13.30 20.07
CA VAL A 219 -32.99 -14.46 20.93
C VAL A 219 -31.68 -15.16 20.52
N ALA A 220 -31.51 -15.41 19.22
CA ALA A 220 -30.31 -16.08 18.75
C ALA A 220 -29.04 -15.22 18.87
N GLN A 221 -29.15 -13.89 18.65
CA GLN A 221 -27.99 -13.00 18.66
C GLN A 221 -27.56 -12.60 20.09
N ARG A 222 -28.53 -12.26 20.97
CA ARG A 222 -28.24 -11.63 22.27
C ARG A 222 -28.29 -12.60 23.47
N ASP A 223 -29.26 -13.55 23.47
CA ASP A 223 -29.39 -14.47 24.61
C ASP A 223 -28.40 -15.62 24.55
N VAL A 224 -27.84 -15.89 23.37
CA VAL A 224 -26.82 -16.92 23.12
C VAL A 224 -25.52 -16.26 22.70
N ARG A 225 -24.49 -16.30 23.55
CA ARG A 225 -23.15 -15.78 23.22
C ARG A 225 -22.50 -16.65 22.16
N TYR A 226 -21.71 -16.02 21.29
CA TYR A 226 -20.91 -16.78 20.31
C TYR A 226 -19.70 -17.43 21.01
N VAL A 227 -19.68 -18.75 21.06
CA VAL A 227 -18.53 -19.56 21.49
C VAL A 227 -18.54 -20.83 20.67
N SER A 228 -17.47 -21.06 19.91
CA SER A 228 -17.31 -22.25 19.10
C SER A 228 -16.50 -23.32 19.85
N LEU A 229 -17.14 -24.44 20.09
CA LEU A 229 -16.49 -25.68 20.57
C LEU A 229 -16.46 -26.70 19.44
N SER A 230 -15.71 -26.40 18.39
CA SER A 230 -15.63 -27.18 17.15
C SER A 230 -14.76 -28.44 17.28
N ILE A 231 -15.02 -29.25 18.32
CA ILE A 231 -14.23 -30.44 18.66
C ILE A 231 -14.99 -31.73 18.25
N GLY A 232 -14.31 -32.59 17.55
CA GLY A 232 -14.86 -33.89 17.15
C GLY A 232 -16.13 -33.75 16.29
N ARG A 233 -17.21 -34.46 16.62
CA ARG A 233 -18.48 -34.39 15.91
C ARG A 233 -19.11 -32.97 15.96
N SER A 234 -18.89 -32.24 17.05
CA SER A 234 -19.44 -30.88 17.23
C SER A 234 -18.85 -29.86 16.28
N SER A 235 -17.78 -30.18 15.53
CA SER A 235 -17.28 -29.30 14.47
C SER A 235 -18.31 -29.02 13.35
N HIS A 236 -19.25 -29.97 13.11
CA HIS A 236 -20.24 -29.84 12.03
C HIS A 236 -21.69 -30.18 12.46
N ALA A 237 -21.89 -30.93 13.55
CA ALA A 237 -23.22 -31.25 14.05
C ALA A 237 -23.65 -30.20 15.10
N PRO A 238 -24.74 -29.46 14.87
CA PRO A 238 -25.22 -28.46 15.81
C PRO A 238 -25.86 -29.11 17.07
N ALA A 239 -25.75 -28.42 18.20
CA ALA A 239 -26.46 -28.76 19.43
C ALA A 239 -28.00 -28.63 19.25
N SER A 240 -28.78 -29.26 20.13
CA SER A 240 -30.24 -29.06 20.10
C SER A 240 -30.61 -27.61 20.50
N PRO A 241 -31.78 -27.10 20.07
CA PRO A 241 -32.23 -25.77 20.45
C PRO A 241 -32.31 -25.58 21.98
N GLU A 242 -32.82 -26.58 22.71
CA GLU A 242 -32.88 -26.54 24.17
C GLU A 242 -31.48 -26.45 24.79
N ALA A 243 -30.56 -27.33 24.40
CA ALA A 243 -29.20 -27.33 24.92
C ALA A 243 -28.45 -26.03 24.64
N THR A 244 -28.73 -25.38 23.48
CA THR A 244 -28.13 -24.09 23.14
C THR A 244 -28.64 -22.98 24.07
N LEU A 245 -29.95 -22.95 24.34
CA LEU A 245 -30.55 -22.01 25.27
C LEU A 245 -30.13 -22.24 26.73
N GLU A 246 -30.07 -23.49 27.18
CA GLU A 246 -29.60 -23.82 28.56
C GLU A 246 -28.15 -23.37 28.78
N ARG A 247 -27.28 -23.64 27.84
CA ARG A 247 -25.84 -23.24 27.94
C ARG A 247 -25.66 -21.73 27.79
N ARG A 248 -26.56 -21.03 27.11
CA ARG A 248 -26.47 -19.60 26.73
C ARG A 248 -25.24 -19.28 25.89
N PHE A 249 -24.69 -20.23 25.21
CA PHE A 249 -23.67 -20.08 24.17
C PHE A 249 -23.80 -21.15 23.09
N GLY A 250 -23.33 -20.81 21.91
CA GLY A 250 -23.26 -21.69 20.76
C GLY A 250 -22.53 -21.03 19.60
N ASP A 251 -22.12 -21.82 18.62
CA ASP A 251 -21.48 -21.30 17.41
C ASP A 251 -22.49 -21.08 16.26
N CYS A 252 -21.98 -20.79 15.04
CA CYS A 252 -22.81 -20.44 13.89
C CYS A 252 -23.88 -21.50 13.62
N LYS A 253 -23.57 -22.79 13.67
CA LYS A 253 -24.55 -23.87 13.42
C LYS A 253 -25.56 -24.05 14.55
N ASP A 254 -25.14 -23.89 15.81
CA ASP A 254 -26.02 -23.98 16.97
C ASP A 254 -27.07 -22.85 16.96
N LYS A 255 -26.60 -21.62 16.74
CA LYS A 255 -27.45 -20.41 16.68
C LYS A 255 -28.35 -20.43 15.44
N SER A 256 -27.85 -20.90 14.28
CA SER A 256 -28.64 -21.04 13.06
C SER A 256 -29.73 -22.10 13.23
N ARG A 257 -29.43 -23.25 13.84
CA ARG A 257 -30.42 -24.29 14.16
C ARG A 257 -31.50 -23.76 15.09
N LEU A 258 -31.12 -23.08 16.16
CA LEU A 258 -32.04 -22.44 17.10
C LEU A 258 -32.99 -21.48 16.36
N LEU A 259 -32.43 -20.55 15.56
CA LEU A 259 -33.18 -19.56 14.81
C LEU A 259 -34.15 -20.22 13.83
N VAL A 260 -33.69 -21.20 13.02
CA VAL A 260 -34.54 -21.95 12.08
C VAL A 260 -35.68 -22.66 12.80
N SER A 261 -35.40 -23.26 13.97
CA SER A 261 -36.42 -23.95 14.75
C SER A 261 -37.47 -22.97 15.27
N LEU A 262 -37.09 -21.85 15.86
CA LEU A 262 -38.01 -20.82 16.36
C LEU A 262 -38.87 -20.26 15.24
N LEU A 263 -38.31 -19.96 14.10
CA LEU A 263 -39.02 -19.42 12.93
C LEU A 263 -40.06 -20.42 12.37
N ARG A 264 -39.63 -21.67 12.16
CA ARG A 264 -40.53 -22.71 11.63
C ARG A 264 -41.67 -22.99 12.58
N ASP A 265 -41.38 -23.13 13.88
CA ASP A 265 -42.41 -23.39 14.89
C ASP A 265 -43.32 -22.17 15.16
N ALA A 266 -42.88 -20.95 14.81
CA ALA A 266 -43.68 -19.74 14.78
C ALA A 266 -44.44 -19.50 13.46
N GLY A 267 -44.31 -20.41 12.48
CA GLY A 267 -45.01 -20.36 11.20
C GLY A 267 -44.30 -19.65 10.05
N VAL A 268 -43.06 -19.26 10.23
CA VAL A 268 -42.23 -18.63 9.20
C VAL A 268 -41.32 -19.69 8.55
N ALA A 269 -41.38 -19.82 7.24
CA ALA A 269 -40.47 -20.73 6.52
C ALA A 269 -39.02 -20.25 6.62
N ALA A 270 -38.14 -21.13 7.08
CA ALA A 270 -36.75 -20.83 7.26
C ALA A 270 -35.84 -22.03 7.00
N GLU A 271 -34.63 -21.78 6.53
CA GLU A 271 -33.64 -22.81 6.21
C GLU A 271 -32.23 -22.33 6.63
N PRO A 272 -31.39 -23.24 7.12
CA PRO A 272 -29.96 -22.93 7.25
C PRO A 272 -29.33 -22.77 5.86
N VAL A 273 -28.33 -21.91 5.76
CA VAL A 273 -27.57 -21.68 4.52
C VAL A 273 -26.09 -21.80 4.83
N PHE A 274 -25.41 -22.75 4.21
CA PHE A 274 -23.97 -22.89 4.30
C PHE A 274 -23.28 -21.87 3.41
N VAL A 275 -22.34 -21.15 3.97
CA VAL A 275 -21.55 -20.11 3.29
C VAL A 275 -20.06 -20.29 3.61
N ASP A 276 -19.21 -19.60 2.84
CA ASP A 276 -17.78 -19.50 3.13
C ASP A 276 -17.43 -18.03 3.34
N THR A 277 -16.85 -17.70 4.50
CA THR A 277 -16.57 -16.32 4.90
C THR A 277 -15.44 -15.70 4.08
N VAL A 278 -14.56 -16.53 3.52
CA VAL A 278 -13.39 -16.14 2.73
C VAL A 278 -13.70 -16.21 1.24
N LYS A 279 -14.20 -17.35 0.73
CA LYS A 279 -14.49 -17.55 -0.70
C LYS A 279 -15.73 -16.78 -1.17
N ARG A 280 -16.72 -16.59 -0.31
CA ARG A 280 -17.94 -15.84 -0.61
C ARG A 280 -18.56 -16.24 -1.97
N GLY A 281 -18.68 -15.32 -2.92
CA GLY A 281 -19.20 -15.58 -4.27
C GLY A 281 -18.38 -16.61 -5.09
N ARG A 282 -17.13 -16.85 -4.72
CA ARG A 282 -16.24 -17.80 -5.39
C ARG A 282 -16.38 -19.25 -4.90
N ILE A 283 -17.34 -19.53 -4.01
CA ILE A 283 -17.57 -20.89 -3.49
C ILE A 283 -17.84 -21.91 -4.62
N GLY A 284 -18.43 -21.49 -5.74
CA GLY A 284 -18.64 -22.33 -6.93
C GLY A 284 -17.36 -22.81 -7.61
N GLU A 285 -16.21 -22.21 -7.29
CA GLU A 285 -14.91 -22.69 -7.76
C GLU A 285 -14.47 -23.97 -7.05
N ARG A 286 -15.06 -24.29 -5.89
CA ARG A 286 -14.79 -25.53 -5.14
C ARG A 286 -15.61 -26.71 -5.68
N LEU A 287 -15.11 -27.93 -5.41
CA LEU A 287 -15.92 -29.13 -5.62
C LEU A 287 -16.93 -29.28 -4.49
N PRO A 288 -18.12 -29.90 -4.78
CA PRO A 288 -19.08 -30.18 -3.74
C PRO A 288 -18.47 -31.01 -2.60
N GLY A 289 -18.75 -30.61 -1.37
CA GLY A 289 -18.29 -31.31 -0.19
C GLY A 289 -18.59 -30.53 1.09
N PRO A 290 -18.72 -31.21 2.26
CA PRO A 290 -19.00 -30.52 3.53
C PRO A 290 -17.92 -29.50 3.92
N SER A 291 -16.66 -29.79 3.62
CA SER A 291 -15.52 -28.91 3.93
C SER A 291 -15.39 -27.70 2.99
N ALA A 292 -16.33 -27.52 2.06
CA ALA A 292 -16.35 -26.32 1.21
C ALA A 292 -16.83 -25.07 1.95
N PHE A 293 -17.44 -25.23 3.11
CA PHE A 293 -18.06 -24.16 3.89
C PHE A 293 -17.43 -24.05 5.28
N ASP A 294 -17.35 -22.84 5.80
CA ASP A 294 -16.81 -22.55 7.13
C ASP A 294 -17.85 -21.87 8.06
N HIS A 295 -19.00 -21.43 7.53
CA HIS A 295 -20.00 -20.71 8.28
C HIS A 295 -21.44 -21.13 7.90
N VAL A 296 -22.38 -20.88 8.82
CA VAL A 296 -23.82 -21.15 8.64
C VAL A 296 -24.62 -19.92 9.02
N ILE A 297 -25.44 -19.46 8.09
CA ILE A 297 -26.44 -18.39 8.27
C ILE A 297 -27.85 -18.94 8.08
N VAL A 298 -28.85 -18.09 8.13
CA VAL A 298 -30.27 -18.48 7.95
C VAL A 298 -30.91 -17.64 6.85
N ARG A 299 -31.71 -18.29 6.00
CA ARG A 299 -32.70 -17.59 5.17
C ARG A 299 -34.11 -17.83 5.71
N ALA A 300 -34.88 -16.76 5.78
CA ALA A 300 -36.29 -16.78 6.21
C ALA A 300 -37.15 -16.14 5.13
N ARG A 301 -38.38 -16.70 4.92
CA ARG A 301 -39.31 -16.20 3.92
C ARG A 301 -40.23 -15.17 4.57
N VAL A 302 -40.09 -13.91 4.19
CA VAL A 302 -40.84 -12.78 4.74
C VAL A 302 -41.46 -12.00 3.58
N GLY A 303 -42.77 -11.86 3.61
CA GLY A 303 -43.53 -11.21 2.54
C GLY A 303 -43.39 -11.91 1.19
N GLY A 304 -43.14 -13.21 1.20
CA GLY A 304 -42.96 -14.01 -0.02
C GLY A 304 -41.53 -14.06 -0.55
N GLU A 305 -40.61 -13.27 -0.01
CA GLU A 305 -39.20 -13.19 -0.44
C GLU A 305 -38.26 -13.80 0.59
N TRP A 306 -37.12 -14.35 0.11
CA TRP A 306 -36.06 -14.86 0.98
C TRP A 306 -35.17 -13.74 1.50
N ARG A 307 -35.12 -13.59 2.82
CA ARG A 307 -34.19 -12.69 3.53
C ARG A 307 -33.10 -13.51 4.20
N TYR A 308 -31.86 -13.05 4.08
CA TYR A 308 -30.68 -13.71 4.63
C TYR A 308 -30.21 -12.96 5.87
N VAL A 309 -30.06 -13.65 6.99
CA VAL A 309 -29.68 -13.11 8.27
C VAL A 309 -28.62 -13.95 8.95
N ASP A 310 -27.71 -13.33 9.68
CA ASP A 310 -26.64 -14.02 10.39
C ASP A 310 -26.89 -13.96 11.93
N PRO A 311 -27.22 -15.10 12.56
CA PRO A 311 -27.47 -15.14 14.01
C PRO A 311 -26.24 -14.94 14.85
N THR A 312 -25.03 -14.90 14.25
CA THR A 312 -23.78 -14.72 15.01
C THR A 312 -23.39 -13.25 15.22
N ARG A 313 -24.05 -12.32 14.54
CA ARG A 313 -23.79 -10.88 14.63
C ARG A 313 -24.45 -10.29 15.89
N ASP A 314 -23.81 -10.42 17.03
CA ASP A 314 -24.33 -10.01 18.37
C ASP A 314 -24.47 -8.49 18.55
N VAL A 315 -23.69 -7.69 17.84
CA VAL A 315 -23.75 -6.21 17.86
C VAL A 315 -24.75 -5.61 16.86
N GLU A 316 -25.36 -6.45 16.01
CA GLU A 316 -26.31 -6.00 15.00
C GLU A 316 -27.66 -5.64 15.63
N VAL A 317 -28.21 -4.51 15.25
CA VAL A 317 -29.48 -3.96 15.76
C VAL A 317 -30.31 -3.42 14.58
N GLY A 318 -31.50 -2.90 14.88
CA GLY A 318 -32.39 -2.29 13.91
C GLY A 318 -33.38 -3.26 13.27
N GLY A 319 -34.41 -2.70 12.60
CA GLY A 319 -35.38 -3.46 11.81
C GLY A 319 -34.80 -4.04 10.53
N SER A 320 -35.57 -4.88 9.81
CA SER A 320 -35.09 -5.59 8.62
C SER A 320 -34.53 -4.68 7.53
N ALA A 321 -35.02 -3.44 7.39
CA ALA A 321 -34.56 -2.47 6.40
C ALA A 321 -33.20 -1.84 6.76
N ASP A 322 -32.89 -1.79 8.05
CA ASP A 322 -31.71 -1.11 8.59
C ASP A 322 -30.56 -2.08 8.92
N ARG A 323 -30.83 -3.39 8.88
CA ARG A 323 -29.80 -4.41 9.07
C ARG A 323 -28.88 -4.51 7.87
N ALA A 324 -27.63 -4.85 8.14
CA ALA A 324 -26.69 -5.18 7.10
C ALA A 324 -27.07 -6.51 6.45
N PRO A 325 -27.10 -6.61 5.11
CA PRO A 325 -27.28 -7.88 4.46
C PRO A 325 -26.15 -8.84 4.77
N ALA A 326 -26.45 -10.13 4.80
CA ALA A 326 -25.45 -11.17 4.95
C ALA A 326 -24.69 -11.35 3.62
N ALA A 327 -23.72 -10.46 3.33
CA ALA A 327 -23.06 -10.33 2.04
C ALA A 327 -21.98 -11.43 1.82
N PHE A 328 -22.42 -12.70 1.72
CA PHE A 328 -21.55 -13.84 1.43
C PHE A 328 -21.51 -14.22 -0.07
N GLY A 329 -22.14 -13.43 -0.95
CA GLY A 329 -22.15 -13.61 -2.40
C GLY A 329 -22.95 -14.85 -2.85
N SER A 330 -22.62 -16.04 -2.34
CA SER A 330 -23.32 -17.31 -2.65
C SER A 330 -23.34 -18.23 -1.43
N GLY A 331 -24.37 -19.10 -1.37
CA GLY A 331 -24.49 -20.09 -0.31
C GLY A 331 -25.29 -21.29 -0.74
N LEU A 332 -25.24 -22.38 0.07
CA LEU A 332 -25.99 -23.60 -0.13
C LEU A 332 -27.11 -23.71 0.91
N PRO A 333 -28.39 -23.45 0.53
CA PRO A 333 -29.48 -23.66 1.45
C PRO A 333 -29.68 -25.16 1.76
N VAL A 334 -29.92 -25.44 3.04
CA VAL A 334 -30.20 -26.83 3.51
C VAL A 334 -31.70 -27.02 3.64
N GLY A 335 -32.36 -27.20 2.50
CA GLY A 335 -33.83 -27.31 2.41
C GLY A 335 -34.30 -28.36 1.43
N ASP A 336 -35.65 -28.54 1.34
CA ASP A 336 -36.27 -29.46 0.43
C ASP A 336 -36.11 -28.97 -1.01
N GLY A 337 -35.72 -29.89 -1.92
CA GLY A 337 -35.61 -29.62 -3.36
C GLY A 337 -34.37 -28.75 -3.72
N VAL A 338 -33.55 -28.39 -2.78
CA VAL A 338 -32.30 -27.68 -3.06
C VAL A 338 -31.23 -28.64 -3.58
N ALA A 339 -30.64 -28.32 -4.71
CA ALA A 339 -29.60 -29.14 -5.35
C ALA A 339 -28.35 -28.36 -5.73
N ASP A 340 -28.33 -27.01 -5.54
CA ASP A 340 -27.23 -26.16 -5.98
C ASP A 340 -27.08 -24.92 -5.10
N LEU A 341 -25.97 -24.21 -5.31
CA LEU A 341 -25.69 -22.91 -4.71
C LEU A 341 -26.71 -21.86 -5.19
N VAL A 342 -27.03 -20.92 -4.33
CA VAL A 342 -27.87 -19.76 -4.66
C VAL A 342 -27.10 -18.47 -4.41
N ALA A 343 -27.36 -17.45 -5.23
CA ALA A 343 -26.85 -16.11 -4.97
C ALA A 343 -27.49 -15.51 -3.72
N ILE A 344 -26.71 -14.86 -2.89
CA ILE A 344 -27.18 -14.10 -1.74
C ILE A 344 -27.23 -12.64 -2.15
N PRO A 345 -28.42 -12.00 -2.14
CA PRO A 345 -28.55 -10.61 -2.57
C PRO A 345 -27.69 -9.68 -1.73
N GLU A 346 -27.04 -8.74 -2.38
CA GLU A 346 -26.31 -7.66 -1.74
C GLU A 346 -27.26 -6.50 -1.38
N ALA A 347 -26.75 -5.55 -0.56
CA ALA A 347 -27.51 -4.34 -0.25
C ALA A 347 -27.83 -3.56 -1.53
N ALA A 348 -29.04 -3.05 -1.63
CA ALA A 348 -29.39 -2.13 -2.69
C ALA A 348 -28.50 -0.87 -2.60
N PRO A 349 -27.94 -0.39 -3.71
CA PRO A 349 -27.22 0.88 -3.72
C PRO A 349 -28.17 2.03 -3.38
N GLY A 350 -27.71 3.03 -2.62
CA GLY A 350 -28.51 4.25 -2.45
C GLY A 350 -28.41 4.97 -1.11
N LEU A 351 -27.82 4.38 -0.07
CA LEU A 351 -27.51 5.10 1.18
C LEU A 351 -26.00 5.07 1.43
N ASP A 352 -25.42 6.23 1.70
CA ASP A 352 -24.02 6.31 2.15
C ASP A 352 -23.87 5.50 3.45
N GLU A 353 -23.01 4.49 3.43
CA GLU A 353 -22.70 3.67 4.59
C GLU A 353 -21.91 4.47 5.63
N VAL A 354 -21.07 5.39 5.15
CA VAL A 354 -20.33 6.36 5.97
C VAL A 354 -20.57 7.77 5.43
N GLN A 355 -20.94 8.67 6.31
CA GLN A 355 -21.13 10.08 6.01
C GLN A 355 -20.34 10.90 7.02
N VAL A 356 -19.42 11.74 6.58
CA VAL A 356 -18.59 12.61 7.43
C VAL A 356 -18.93 14.07 7.14
N GLU A 357 -19.22 14.82 8.18
CA GLU A 357 -19.33 16.27 8.16
C GLU A 357 -18.17 16.84 8.98
N GLN A 358 -17.35 17.68 8.37
CA GLN A 358 -16.23 18.33 9.04
C GLN A 358 -16.41 19.84 9.00
N VAL A 359 -16.39 20.46 10.14
CA VAL A 359 -16.46 21.92 10.28
C VAL A 359 -15.13 22.42 10.81
N VAL A 360 -14.54 23.37 10.10
CA VAL A 360 -13.27 24.01 10.45
C VAL A 360 -13.51 25.50 10.63
N GLU A 361 -13.28 26.00 11.81
CA GLU A 361 -13.49 27.41 12.13
C GLU A 361 -12.25 28.01 12.82
N ARG A 362 -12.01 29.29 12.59
CA ARG A 362 -10.99 29.99 13.37
C ARG A 362 -11.45 30.11 14.82
N ALA A 363 -10.67 29.58 15.74
CA ALA A 363 -10.94 29.72 17.16
C ALA A 363 -11.02 31.20 17.55
N PRO A 364 -12.01 31.59 18.39
CA PRO A 364 -12.13 32.98 18.82
C PRO A 364 -10.86 33.41 19.56
N ALA A 365 -10.27 34.54 19.10
CA ALA A 365 -9.15 35.14 19.80
C ALA A 365 -9.60 35.52 21.22
N LYS A 366 -9.17 34.81 22.23
CA LYS A 366 -9.20 35.35 23.58
C LYS A 366 -8.26 36.55 23.55
N ALA A 367 -8.83 37.74 23.69
CA ALA A 367 -8.09 38.96 23.81
C ALA A 367 -7.07 38.79 24.94
N VAL A 368 -5.79 38.58 24.70
CA VAL A 368 -4.69 38.81 25.66
C VAL A 368 -3.35 38.23 25.26
N ASP A 369 -3.05 37.86 24.05
CA ASP A 369 -1.63 37.70 23.77
C ASP A 369 -1.35 37.85 22.27
N PRO A 370 -0.63 38.89 21.86
CA PRO A 370 -0.23 39.08 20.45
C PRO A 370 0.74 38.00 19.93
N ASP A 371 1.35 37.22 20.84
CA ASP A 371 2.32 36.15 20.49
C ASP A 371 1.65 34.75 20.41
N THR A 372 0.35 34.61 20.62
CA THR A 372 -0.32 33.32 20.48
C THR A 372 -0.65 33.02 19.00
N VAL A 373 -0.09 31.92 18.51
CA VAL A 373 -0.43 31.38 17.17
C VAL A 373 -1.95 31.20 17.06
N PRO A 374 -2.59 31.71 16.01
CA PRO A 374 -4.02 31.45 15.78
C PRO A 374 -4.30 29.96 15.69
N HIS A 375 -5.47 29.53 16.19
CA HIS A 375 -5.87 28.12 16.16
C HIS A 375 -7.14 27.94 15.34
N LEU A 376 -7.32 26.71 14.85
CA LEU A 376 -8.53 26.19 14.27
C LEU A 376 -9.26 25.31 15.30
N ASP A 377 -10.55 25.50 15.44
CA ASP A 377 -11.45 24.53 16.06
C ASP A 377 -12.01 23.65 14.93
N ILE A 378 -11.89 22.34 15.10
CA ILE A 378 -12.27 21.34 14.11
C ILE A 378 -13.27 20.39 14.76
N GLU A 379 -14.48 20.29 14.22
CA GLU A 379 -15.47 19.31 14.60
C GLU A 379 -15.64 18.31 13.44
N VAL A 380 -15.57 17.02 13.77
CA VAL A 380 -15.81 15.93 12.83
C VAL A 380 -17.01 15.13 13.34
N ALA A 381 -18.07 15.05 12.55
CA ALA A 381 -19.27 14.28 12.84
C ALA A 381 -19.42 13.16 11.81
N SER A 382 -19.10 11.94 12.22
CA SER A 382 -19.15 10.74 11.39
C SER A 382 -20.44 9.96 11.65
N THR A 383 -21.22 9.69 10.64
CA THR A 383 -22.46 8.89 10.71
C THR A 383 -22.24 7.58 9.98
N TYR A 384 -22.33 6.48 10.70
CA TYR A 384 -22.16 5.12 10.23
C TYR A 384 -23.51 4.40 10.20
N ARG A 385 -23.75 3.58 9.16
CA ARG A 385 -24.97 2.79 9.00
C ARG A 385 -24.64 1.32 8.73
N ARG A 386 -25.57 0.44 9.07
CA ARG A 386 -25.50 -0.99 8.76
C ARG A 386 -24.20 -1.65 9.29
N ASP A 387 -23.41 -2.27 8.42
CA ASP A 387 -22.17 -2.94 8.81
C ASP A 387 -21.14 -1.97 9.41
N GLU A 388 -21.06 -0.76 8.89
CA GLU A 388 -20.17 0.25 9.46
C GLU A 388 -20.59 0.65 10.88
N ALA A 389 -21.90 0.81 11.13
CA ALA A 389 -22.41 1.03 12.49
C ALA A 389 -22.09 -0.14 13.42
N ASN A 390 -22.22 -1.38 12.93
CA ASN A 390 -21.87 -2.57 13.71
C ASN A 390 -20.37 -2.63 14.07
N ARG A 391 -19.49 -2.30 13.11
CA ARG A 391 -18.03 -2.25 13.34
C ARG A 391 -17.64 -1.19 14.37
N VAL A 392 -18.19 0.02 14.23
CA VAL A 392 -17.94 1.12 15.17
C VAL A 392 -18.46 0.77 16.57
N ARG A 393 -19.67 0.21 16.67
CA ARG A 393 -20.26 -0.25 17.94
C ARG A 393 -19.37 -1.29 18.62
N ALA A 394 -18.90 -2.29 17.87
CA ALA A 394 -18.00 -3.32 18.36
C ALA A 394 -16.66 -2.73 18.84
N ARG A 395 -16.09 -1.78 18.09
CA ARG A 395 -14.83 -1.11 18.46
C ARG A 395 -14.96 -0.34 19.78
N PHE A 396 -16.03 0.45 19.94
CA PHE A 396 -16.26 1.19 21.20
C PHE A 396 -16.57 0.25 22.37
N ALA A 397 -17.25 -0.86 22.14
CA ALA A 397 -17.51 -1.86 23.17
C ALA A 397 -16.22 -2.59 23.61
N ALA A 398 -15.30 -2.85 22.71
CA ALA A 398 -14.06 -3.56 22.99
C ALA A 398 -12.97 -2.68 23.64
N ALA A 399 -12.78 -1.43 23.16
CA ALA A 399 -11.68 -0.56 23.57
C ALA A 399 -12.10 0.60 24.49
N GLY A 400 -13.37 1.00 24.45
CA GLY A 400 -13.86 2.18 25.15
C GLY A 400 -13.55 3.51 24.46
N ALA A 401 -14.27 4.58 24.85
CA ALA A 401 -14.21 5.87 24.16
C ALA A 401 -12.86 6.58 24.25
N GLU A 402 -12.13 6.44 25.37
CA GLU A 402 -10.82 7.08 25.54
C GLU A 402 -9.75 6.47 24.63
N ASP A 403 -9.72 5.14 24.51
CA ASP A 403 -8.74 4.45 23.66
C ASP A 403 -9.03 4.69 22.18
N VAL A 404 -10.29 4.58 21.78
CA VAL A 404 -10.71 4.92 20.41
C VAL A 404 -10.40 6.38 20.09
N GLY A 405 -10.61 7.30 21.04
CA GLY A 405 -10.27 8.73 20.88
C GLY A 405 -8.78 8.98 20.70
N ARG A 406 -7.90 8.18 21.33
CA ARG A 406 -6.45 8.27 21.09
C ARG A 406 -6.08 7.83 19.68
N ASP A 407 -6.70 6.76 19.18
CA ASP A 407 -6.47 6.28 17.81
C ASP A 407 -6.93 7.34 16.79
N TYR A 408 -8.09 7.95 17.01
CA TYR A 408 -8.58 9.01 16.12
C TYR A 408 -7.69 10.25 16.15
N LEU A 409 -7.20 10.66 17.33
CA LEU A 409 -6.26 11.77 17.45
C LEU A 409 -4.95 11.47 16.72
N GLU A 410 -4.41 10.25 16.82
CA GLU A 410 -3.19 9.86 16.13
C GLU A 410 -3.38 9.90 14.62
N TYR A 411 -4.54 9.45 14.14
CA TYR A 411 -4.90 9.57 12.72
C TYR A 411 -4.94 11.03 12.26
N MET A 412 -5.61 11.91 13.02
CA MET A 412 -5.72 13.34 12.71
C MET A 412 -4.37 14.08 12.78
N ARG A 413 -3.39 13.59 13.54
CA ARG A 413 -2.01 14.12 13.56
C ARG A 413 -1.29 13.95 12.23
N GLY A 414 -1.65 12.95 11.44
CA GLY A 414 -1.14 12.79 10.08
C GLY A 414 -1.54 13.93 9.13
N MET A 415 -2.64 14.63 9.44
CA MET A 415 -3.18 15.71 8.59
C MET A 415 -2.93 17.11 9.19
N TYR A 416 -3.02 17.23 10.52
CA TYR A 416 -2.90 18.51 11.21
C TYR A 416 -1.77 18.46 12.23
N ARG A 417 -0.68 19.16 11.96
CA ARG A 417 0.46 19.22 12.86
C ARG A 417 0.05 19.82 14.22
N ASP A 418 0.53 19.23 15.32
CA ASP A 418 0.31 19.67 16.70
C ASP A 418 -1.17 19.76 17.14
N ILE A 419 -2.06 19.03 16.44
CA ILE A 419 -3.48 18.91 16.80
C ILE A 419 -3.65 18.25 18.16
N ARG A 420 -4.66 18.70 18.90
CA ARG A 420 -5.04 18.14 20.21
C ARG A 420 -6.53 17.90 20.24
N SER A 421 -6.94 16.79 20.84
CA SER A 421 -8.35 16.58 21.19
C SER A 421 -8.74 17.51 22.32
N THR A 422 -9.94 18.08 22.25
CA THR A 422 -10.50 18.93 23.28
C THR A 422 -11.39 18.17 24.28
N GLU A 423 -11.90 17.00 23.85
CA GLU A 423 -12.73 16.10 24.67
C GLU A 423 -12.71 14.69 24.08
N ALA A 424 -13.17 13.70 24.84
CA ALA A 424 -13.34 12.34 24.33
C ALA A 424 -14.45 12.31 23.25
N PRO A 425 -14.40 11.36 22.29
CA PRO A 425 -15.42 11.22 21.26
C PRO A 425 -16.83 11.03 21.87
N GLY A 426 -17.78 11.84 21.43
CA GLY A 426 -19.19 11.65 21.74
C GLY A 426 -19.79 10.58 20.83
N VAL A 427 -20.54 9.62 21.41
CA VAL A 427 -21.19 8.54 20.66
C VAL A 427 -22.70 8.58 20.88
N ILE A 428 -23.45 8.59 19.81
CA ILE A 428 -24.91 8.45 19.81
C ILE A 428 -25.24 7.18 19.02
N ASP A 429 -25.83 6.18 19.69
CA ASP A 429 -26.28 4.93 19.06
C ASP A 429 -27.81 4.93 18.88
N GLU A 430 -28.26 5.08 17.66
CA GLU A 430 -29.66 4.96 17.26
C GLU A 430 -29.98 3.51 16.87
N ALA A 431 -30.02 2.62 17.85
CA ALA A 431 -30.15 1.18 17.65
C ALA A 431 -31.36 0.80 16.76
N ALA A 432 -32.50 1.51 16.85
CA ALA A 432 -33.69 1.24 16.04
C ALA A 432 -33.44 1.41 14.54
N ARG A 433 -32.48 2.24 14.15
CA ARG A 433 -32.11 2.54 12.75
C ARG A 433 -30.77 1.94 12.34
N ASN A 434 -30.16 1.13 13.21
CA ASN A 434 -28.79 0.63 13.06
C ASN A 434 -27.81 1.72 12.57
N LEU A 435 -27.82 2.85 13.30
CA LEU A 435 -27.02 4.01 13.00
C LEU A 435 -26.21 4.41 14.24
N VAL A 436 -24.92 4.68 14.04
CA VAL A 436 -24.03 5.23 15.06
C VAL A 436 -23.47 6.55 14.55
N ARG A 437 -23.58 7.59 15.39
CA ARG A 437 -22.93 8.88 15.14
C ARG A 437 -21.81 9.07 16.14
N VAL A 438 -20.63 9.39 15.65
CA VAL A 438 -19.45 9.76 16.44
C VAL A 438 -19.13 11.22 16.19
N THR A 439 -18.94 11.99 17.26
CA THR A 439 -18.53 13.40 17.17
C THR A 439 -17.20 13.57 17.87
N GLU A 440 -16.25 14.15 17.17
CA GLU A 440 -14.89 14.41 17.63
C GLU A 440 -14.62 15.91 17.58
N ARG A 441 -13.88 16.44 18.56
CA ARG A 441 -13.53 17.87 18.60
C ARG A 441 -12.06 18.06 18.86
N TYR A 442 -11.46 18.87 18.00
CA TYR A 442 -10.03 19.11 18.00
C TYR A 442 -9.71 20.59 17.96
N ARG A 443 -8.48 20.92 18.35
CA ARG A 443 -7.87 22.22 18.16
C ARG A 443 -6.46 22.06 17.56
N ALA A 444 -6.20 22.75 16.43
CA ALA A 444 -4.92 22.73 15.76
C ALA A 444 -4.36 24.15 15.61
N PRO A 445 -3.05 24.39 15.75
CA PRO A 445 -2.46 25.67 15.43
C PRO A 445 -2.54 25.92 13.91
N MET A 446 -2.82 27.16 13.52
CA MET A 446 -2.75 27.54 12.10
C MET A 446 -1.28 27.53 11.65
N GLN A 447 -0.98 26.78 10.59
CA GLN A 447 0.39 26.72 10.09
C GLN A 447 0.70 27.99 9.28
N PRO A 448 1.88 28.61 9.46
CA PRO A 448 2.31 29.71 8.61
C PRO A 448 2.61 29.21 7.20
N GLU A 449 2.41 30.08 6.21
CA GLU A 449 2.81 29.84 4.82
C GLU A 449 4.34 29.84 4.73
N GLY A 450 4.96 28.69 4.53
CA GLY A 450 6.40 28.53 4.33
C GLY A 450 7.30 29.33 5.29
N ASP A 451 8.58 29.41 4.98
CA ASP A 451 9.55 30.21 5.74
C ASP A 451 9.43 31.72 5.42
N GLY A 452 8.64 32.44 6.22
CA GLY A 452 8.55 33.90 6.19
C GLY A 452 7.35 34.50 5.46
N GLY A 453 6.36 33.69 5.06
CA GLY A 453 5.08 34.18 4.54
C GLY A 453 4.22 34.81 5.64
N THR A 454 3.38 35.79 5.27
CA THR A 454 2.40 36.40 6.20
C THR A 454 1.04 35.71 6.17
N GLY A 455 0.92 34.68 5.31
CA GLY A 455 -0.28 33.86 5.13
C GLY A 455 -0.30 32.61 6.02
N HIS A 456 -1.36 31.86 5.87
CA HIS A 456 -1.51 30.53 6.47
C HIS A 456 -1.88 29.53 5.37
N GLU A 457 -1.25 28.37 5.40
CA GLU A 457 -1.55 27.25 4.51
C GLU A 457 -2.46 26.25 5.21
N PHE A 458 -3.44 25.73 4.48
CA PHE A 458 -4.36 24.70 4.94
C PHE A 458 -4.46 23.62 3.89
N SER A 459 -4.47 22.37 4.32
CA SER A 459 -4.84 21.22 3.50
C SER A 459 -6.12 20.62 4.05
N LEU A 460 -7.16 20.56 3.23
CA LEU A 460 -8.44 19.92 3.54
C LEU A 460 -8.48 18.57 2.82
N ARG A 461 -8.39 17.47 3.57
CA ARG A 461 -8.32 16.13 3.01
C ARG A 461 -9.65 15.40 3.11
N LEU A 462 -10.08 14.80 2.02
CA LEU A 462 -11.22 13.88 1.96
C LEU A 462 -10.82 12.49 2.52
N PHE A 463 -10.45 12.44 3.81
CA PHE A 463 -9.85 11.29 4.47
C PHE A 463 -10.75 10.06 4.50
N GLN A 464 -12.08 10.23 4.59
CA GLN A 464 -13.02 9.13 4.58
C GLN A 464 -12.97 8.33 3.26
N ILE A 465 -12.65 9.00 2.16
CA ILE A 465 -12.47 8.37 0.85
C ILE A 465 -11.06 7.80 0.72
N ALA A 466 -10.06 8.54 1.20
CA ALA A 466 -8.66 8.13 1.17
C ALA A 466 -8.42 6.76 1.82
N ASP A 467 -9.04 6.53 2.98
CA ASP A 467 -8.91 5.27 3.74
C ASP A 467 -9.48 4.04 2.99
N GLY A 468 -10.37 4.27 2.03
CA GLY A 468 -10.95 3.21 1.20
C GLY A 468 -10.21 2.96 -0.12
N LEU A 469 -9.20 3.77 -0.45
CA LEU A 469 -8.43 3.55 -1.66
C LEU A 469 -7.41 2.42 -1.47
N PRO A 470 -7.30 1.51 -2.45
CA PRO A 470 -6.33 0.43 -2.37
C PRO A 470 -4.91 0.97 -2.55
N ASP A 471 -4.02 0.55 -1.66
CA ASP A 471 -2.58 0.82 -1.79
C ASP A 471 -1.96 -0.17 -2.77
N SER A 472 -1.56 0.28 -3.96
CA SER A 472 -0.92 -0.56 -4.95
C SER A 472 0.24 0.13 -5.63
N THR A 473 1.43 -0.44 -5.39
CA THR A 473 2.70 0.01 -5.97
C THR A 473 3.08 -0.74 -7.25
N LEU A 474 2.34 -1.79 -7.60
CA LEU A 474 2.64 -2.61 -8.78
C LEU A 474 2.22 -1.90 -10.07
N PRO A 475 3.07 -1.84 -11.11
CA PRO A 475 2.70 -1.26 -12.40
C PRO A 475 1.70 -2.12 -13.18
N GLU A 476 1.76 -3.43 -13.04
CA GLU A 476 0.89 -4.44 -13.65
C GLU A 476 0.59 -5.54 -12.65
N ARG A 477 -0.54 -6.22 -12.79
CA ARG A 477 -0.94 -7.33 -11.93
C ARG A 477 -1.32 -8.56 -12.74
N ARG A 478 -1.08 -9.71 -12.13
CA ARG A 478 -1.55 -11.02 -12.60
C ARG A 478 -2.71 -11.53 -11.75
N TRP A 479 -2.84 -11.01 -10.51
CA TRP A 479 -3.91 -11.31 -9.60
C TRP A 479 -4.88 -10.14 -9.52
N PRO A 480 -6.17 -10.38 -9.32
CA PRO A 480 -7.13 -9.29 -9.10
C PRO A 480 -6.72 -8.48 -7.87
N MET A 481 -7.09 -7.21 -7.84
CA MET A 481 -6.88 -6.33 -6.71
C MET A 481 -8.19 -6.11 -5.96
N ALA A 482 -8.19 -6.31 -4.65
CA ALA A 482 -9.34 -6.02 -3.80
C ALA A 482 -9.65 -4.51 -3.79
N LEU A 483 -10.94 -4.19 -3.83
CA LEU A 483 -11.45 -2.89 -3.43
C LEU A 483 -12.12 -3.04 -2.07
N GLU A 484 -11.44 -2.57 -1.03
CA GLU A 484 -11.89 -2.67 0.35
C GLU A 484 -12.68 -1.42 0.79
N GLY A 485 -13.12 -1.40 2.04
CA GLY A 485 -13.82 -0.26 2.63
C GLY A 485 -15.32 -0.19 2.30
N PRO A 486 -15.99 0.90 2.72
CA PRO A 486 -17.42 1.11 2.49
C PRO A 486 -17.77 1.14 1.00
N ARG A 487 -18.94 0.58 0.64
CA ARG A 487 -19.42 0.63 -0.76
C ARG A 487 -19.81 2.03 -1.18
N SER A 488 -20.23 2.86 -0.24
CA SER A 488 -20.56 4.26 -0.49
C SER A 488 -20.20 5.11 0.72
N GLY A 489 -19.71 6.30 0.43
CA GLY A 489 -19.37 7.26 1.45
C GLY A 489 -19.32 8.68 0.91
N SER A 490 -19.51 9.63 1.82
CA SER A 490 -19.38 11.04 1.51
C SER A 490 -18.70 11.80 2.64
N GLN A 491 -17.99 12.85 2.27
CA GLN A 491 -17.41 13.80 3.21
C GLN A 491 -17.71 15.22 2.74
N ASP A 492 -18.19 16.05 3.66
CA ASP A 492 -18.51 17.47 3.48
C ASP A 492 -17.65 18.28 4.44
N ILE A 493 -16.66 18.99 3.94
CA ILE A 493 -15.78 19.85 4.72
C ILE A 493 -16.24 21.30 4.52
N ARG A 494 -16.50 22.01 5.63
CA ARG A 494 -16.84 23.42 5.62
C ARG A 494 -15.80 24.20 6.42
N MET A 495 -15.14 25.13 5.77
CA MET A 495 -14.16 25.98 6.41
C MET A 495 -14.62 27.44 6.39
N THR A 496 -14.75 28.04 7.56
CA THR A 496 -15.19 29.43 7.69
C THR A 496 -14.06 30.31 8.19
N LEU A 497 -13.64 31.28 7.35
CA LEU A 497 -12.63 32.29 7.68
C LEU A 497 -13.13 33.70 7.37
N LYS A 498 -12.68 34.67 8.17
CA LYS A 498 -13.01 36.08 7.93
C LYS A 498 -12.29 36.59 6.69
N GLY A 499 -13.02 37.31 5.82
CA GLY A 499 -12.47 37.97 4.61
C GLY A 499 -13.04 37.43 3.30
N GLY A 500 -13.81 36.34 3.36
CA GLY A 500 -14.40 35.74 2.15
C GLY A 500 -13.40 34.88 1.38
N TRP A 501 -13.92 34.17 0.39
CA TRP A 501 -13.19 33.28 -0.49
C TRP A 501 -13.35 33.76 -1.95
N ASP A 502 -12.24 33.88 -2.67
CA ASP A 502 -12.22 34.11 -4.11
C ASP A 502 -11.83 32.81 -4.81
N ILE A 503 -12.81 31.93 -4.98
CA ILE A 503 -12.61 30.60 -5.54
C ILE A 503 -13.58 30.42 -6.71
N THR A 504 -13.06 29.92 -7.83
CA THR A 504 -13.91 29.48 -8.93
C THR A 504 -14.46 28.09 -8.58
N PRO A 505 -15.81 27.91 -8.58
CA PRO A 505 -16.39 26.60 -8.33
C PRO A 505 -15.88 25.55 -9.31
N GLU A 506 -15.53 24.38 -8.81
CA GLU A 506 -15.05 23.25 -9.61
C GLU A 506 -15.78 21.96 -9.27
N ARG A 507 -15.91 21.10 -10.27
CA ARG A 507 -16.49 19.78 -10.10
C ARG A 507 -15.73 18.78 -10.95
N GLU A 508 -15.20 17.74 -10.30
CA GLU A 508 -14.48 16.65 -10.92
C GLU A 508 -15.23 15.35 -10.72
N VAL A 509 -15.37 14.55 -11.76
CA VAL A 509 -15.99 13.23 -11.72
C VAL A 509 -15.08 12.23 -12.41
N ILE A 510 -14.77 11.14 -11.71
CA ILE A 510 -14.04 9.99 -12.23
C ILE A 510 -14.94 8.78 -12.08
N GLU A 511 -15.29 8.13 -13.18
CA GLU A 511 -16.18 6.98 -13.21
C GLU A 511 -15.65 5.92 -14.16
N ASN A 512 -15.65 4.67 -13.69
CA ASN A 512 -15.28 3.50 -14.46
C ASN A 512 -16.12 2.28 -14.02
N ALA A 513 -15.80 1.09 -14.48
CA ALA A 513 -16.54 -0.12 -14.15
C ALA A 513 -16.49 -0.51 -12.65
N ALA A 514 -15.46 -0.04 -11.92
CA ALA A 514 -15.21 -0.43 -10.53
C ALA A 514 -15.75 0.58 -9.51
N PHE A 515 -15.70 1.87 -9.83
CA PHE A 515 -16.13 2.92 -8.89
C PHE A 515 -16.54 4.22 -9.60
N ARG A 516 -17.18 5.10 -8.82
CA ARG A 516 -17.43 6.50 -9.13
C ARG A 516 -16.91 7.36 -7.97
N PHE A 517 -16.09 8.34 -8.29
CA PHE A 517 -15.66 9.41 -7.40
C PHE A 517 -16.15 10.75 -7.93
N GLU A 518 -16.58 11.62 -7.02
CA GLU A 518 -17.00 12.98 -7.34
C GLU A 518 -16.45 13.93 -6.28
N ARG A 519 -15.78 15.01 -6.71
CA ARG A 519 -15.38 16.13 -5.86
C ARG A 519 -16.02 17.41 -6.36
N GLU A 520 -16.60 18.17 -5.45
CA GLU A 520 -17.10 19.52 -5.68
C GLU A 520 -16.44 20.49 -4.70
N VAL A 521 -15.97 21.62 -5.20
CA VAL A 521 -15.45 22.75 -4.40
C VAL A 521 -16.22 23.99 -4.76
N ASP A 522 -16.77 24.62 -3.77
CA ASP A 522 -17.49 25.91 -3.93
C ASP A 522 -17.25 26.81 -2.70
N ALA A 523 -17.57 28.09 -2.84
CA ALA A 523 -17.51 29.04 -1.75
C ALA A 523 -18.72 29.96 -1.75
N GLU A 524 -19.30 30.15 -0.57
CA GLU A 524 -20.40 31.09 -0.36
C GLU A 524 -20.08 32.02 0.82
N GLY A 525 -19.90 33.30 0.52
CA GLY A 525 -19.51 34.29 1.51
C GLY A 525 -18.18 33.97 2.18
N ASN A 526 -18.19 33.69 3.46
CA ASN A 526 -17.01 33.36 4.26
C ASN A 526 -16.75 31.86 4.39
N THR A 527 -17.59 31.03 3.78
CA THR A 527 -17.50 29.56 3.90
C THR A 527 -17.03 28.95 2.60
N LEU A 528 -15.91 28.25 2.66
CA LEU A 528 -15.43 27.32 1.63
C LEU A 528 -16.02 25.94 1.94
N ARG A 529 -16.44 25.24 0.91
CA ARG A 529 -16.97 23.90 0.99
C ARG A 529 -16.29 22.95 0.02
N VAL A 530 -15.75 21.85 0.55
CA VAL A 530 -15.18 20.75 -0.23
C VAL A 530 -16.02 19.51 0.04
N ARG A 531 -16.63 18.96 -1.00
CA ARG A 531 -17.48 17.76 -0.93
C ARG A 531 -16.86 16.64 -1.75
N GLY A 532 -16.70 15.48 -1.13
CA GLY A 532 -16.32 14.24 -1.79
C GLY A 532 -17.41 13.20 -1.70
N ARG A 533 -17.63 12.43 -2.76
CA ARG A 533 -18.50 11.25 -2.79
C ARG A 533 -17.77 10.09 -3.43
N TRP A 534 -17.93 8.93 -2.84
CA TRP A 534 -17.41 7.66 -3.33
C TRP A 534 -18.50 6.63 -3.44
N GLN A 535 -18.51 5.89 -4.54
CA GLN A 535 -19.37 4.74 -4.74
C GLN A 535 -18.60 3.64 -5.44
N ARG A 536 -18.58 2.45 -4.85
CA ARG A 536 -17.92 1.27 -5.37
C ARG A 536 -18.94 0.34 -6.02
N PHE A 537 -18.67 -0.10 -7.26
CA PHE A 537 -19.53 -0.99 -8.04
C PHE A 537 -19.01 -2.42 -8.06
N ALA A 538 -17.70 -2.62 -7.83
CA ALA A 538 -17.06 -3.92 -7.80
C ALA A 538 -16.31 -4.12 -6.48
N ASP A 539 -16.15 -5.36 -6.05
CA ASP A 539 -15.35 -5.72 -4.87
C ASP A 539 -13.88 -6.00 -5.23
N GLU A 540 -13.61 -6.09 -6.52
CA GLU A 540 -12.25 -6.33 -7.04
C GLU A 540 -12.07 -5.73 -8.43
N ILE A 541 -10.82 -5.51 -8.80
CA ILE A 541 -10.38 -5.09 -10.14
C ILE A 541 -9.71 -6.27 -10.80
N ALA A 542 -10.20 -6.68 -11.97
CA ALA A 542 -9.59 -7.74 -12.75
C ALA A 542 -8.20 -7.33 -13.28
N PRO A 543 -7.24 -8.27 -13.44
CA PRO A 543 -5.90 -7.95 -13.91
C PRO A 543 -5.86 -7.20 -15.25
N GLU A 544 -6.77 -7.53 -16.16
CA GLU A 544 -6.90 -6.90 -17.47
C GLU A 544 -7.34 -5.43 -17.41
N ASP A 545 -8.11 -5.04 -16.39
CA ASP A 545 -8.63 -3.68 -16.22
C ASP A 545 -7.72 -2.84 -15.30
N TYR A 546 -6.78 -3.50 -14.60
CA TYR A 546 -6.00 -2.91 -13.52
C TYR A 546 -5.23 -1.66 -13.93
N VAL A 547 -4.54 -1.67 -15.08
CA VAL A 547 -3.69 -0.53 -15.50
C VAL A 547 -4.51 0.74 -15.72
N GLY A 548 -5.69 0.60 -16.35
CA GLY A 548 -6.59 1.74 -16.59
C GLY A 548 -7.21 2.27 -15.30
N ILE A 549 -7.71 1.36 -14.46
CA ILE A 549 -8.36 1.73 -13.18
C ILE A 549 -7.33 2.28 -12.18
N ARG A 550 -6.08 1.78 -12.18
CA ARG A 550 -4.99 2.34 -11.37
C ARG A 550 -4.72 3.81 -11.71
N ALA A 551 -4.68 4.14 -13.01
CA ALA A 551 -4.51 5.54 -13.43
C ALA A 551 -5.66 6.44 -12.94
N ASP A 552 -6.89 5.93 -12.92
CA ASP A 552 -8.02 6.65 -12.34
C ASP A 552 -7.92 6.77 -10.82
N LEU A 553 -7.45 5.75 -10.10
CA LEU A 553 -7.20 5.81 -8.64
C LEU A 553 -6.11 6.83 -8.31
N GLU A 554 -5.03 6.90 -9.09
CA GLU A 554 -3.98 7.93 -8.94
C GLU A 554 -4.55 9.35 -9.15
N ARG A 555 -5.48 9.53 -10.10
CA ARG A 555 -6.19 10.80 -10.27
C ARG A 555 -7.12 11.11 -9.11
N VAL A 556 -7.79 10.11 -8.54
CA VAL A 556 -8.61 10.28 -7.32
C VAL A 556 -7.72 10.73 -6.18
N ASP A 557 -6.59 10.04 -5.92
CA ASP A 557 -5.68 10.38 -4.84
C ASP A 557 -5.17 11.83 -4.94
N ALA A 558 -4.81 12.27 -6.14
CA ALA A 558 -4.42 13.66 -6.40
C ALA A 558 -5.55 14.69 -6.12
N LEU A 559 -6.81 14.26 -6.10
CA LEU A 559 -7.97 15.11 -5.83
C LEU A 559 -8.46 15.05 -4.38
N LEU A 560 -7.88 14.20 -3.54
CA LEU A 560 -8.30 14.08 -2.13
C LEU A 560 -7.90 15.27 -1.28
N ASP A 561 -6.81 15.92 -1.60
CA ASP A 561 -6.32 17.11 -0.90
C ASP A 561 -6.73 18.37 -1.64
N TYR A 562 -7.22 19.35 -0.89
CA TYR A 562 -7.47 20.69 -1.38
C TYR A 562 -6.65 21.68 -0.54
N SER A 563 -5.55 22.17 -1.12
CA SER A 563 -4.64 23.10 -0.44
C SER A 563 -5.02 24.53 -0.71
N ILE A 564 -5.01 25.35 0.34
CA ILE A 564 -5.43 26.75 0.32
C ILE A 564 -4.40 27.59 1.08
N VAL A 565 -4.03 28.73 0.49
CA VAL A 565 -3.21 29.72 1.17
C VAL A 565 -4.07 30.97 1.43
N THR A 566 -4.13 31.42 2.69
CA THR A 566 -4.84 32.64 3.08
C THR A 566 -3.88 33.70 3.58
N GLY A 567 -3.92 34.88 3.02
CA GLY A 567 -3.11 36.03 3.45
C GLY A 567 -3.24 37.19 2.49
N ALA A 568 -2.84 38.39 2.89
CA ALA A 568 -3.01 39.67 2.14
C ALA A 568 -2.18 39.74 0.84
N GLU A 569 -1.50 38.68 0.40
CA GLU A 569 -0.51 38.74 -0.66
C GLU A 569 -0.81 37.98 -1.95
N ALA A 570 -2.01 37.49 -2.18
CA ALA A 570 -2.39 37.00 -3.51
C ALA A 570 -2.27 38.11 -4.58
N LEU A 571 -2.34 39.39 -4.17
CA LEU A 571 -2.03 40.57 -5.01
C LEU A 571 -0.51 40.86 -5.13
N ALA A 572 0.31 40.42 -4.14
CA ALA A 572 1.76 40.57 -4.18
C ALA A 572 2.43 39.59 -5.15
N ALA A 573 1.89 38.40 -5.31
CA ALA A 573 2.44 37.40 -6.26
C ALA A 573 2.44 37.91 -7.70
N ALA A 574 1.41 38.65 -8.12
CA ALA A 574 1.38 39.24 -9.46
C ALA A 574 2.42 40.40 -9.60
N SER A 575 2.67 41.19 -8.56
CA SER A 575 3.69 42.24 -8.55
C SER A 575 5.10 41.69 -8.46
N VAL A 576 5.32 40.60 -7.77
CA VAL A 576 6.58 39.87 -7.71
C VAL A 576 6.93 39.26 -9.07
N LEU A 577 5.97 38.66 -9.74
CA LEU A 577 6.18 38.10 -11.09
C LEU A 577 6.64 39.13 -12.11
N TRP A 578 6.04 40.34 -12.13
CA TRP A 578 6.46 41.41 -13.02
C TRP A 578 7.84 41.95 -12.69
N ARG A 579 8.17 42.12 -11.42
CA ARG A 579 9.49 42.56 -10.98
C ARG A 579 10.56 41.55 -11.41
N ASP A 580 10.30 40.26 -11.24
CA ASP A 580 11.23 39.19 -11.58
C ASP A 580 11.38 39.03 -13.10
N ILE A 581 10.31 39.17 -13.89
CA ILE A 581 10.38 39.22 -15.34
C ILE A 581 11.26 40.39 -15.81
N VAL A 582 11.10 41.59 -15.23
CA VAL A 582 11.91 42.76 -15.57
C VAL A 582 13.39 42.53 -15.24
N TRP A 583 13.71 41.92 -14.09
CA TRP A 583 15.09 41.56 -13.73
C TRP A 583 15.67 40.46 -14.66
N VAL A 584 14.90 39.48 -15.06
CA VAL A 584 15.32 38.46 -16.04
C VAL A 584 15.63 39.09 -17.38
N VAL A 585 14.76 39.93 -17.87
CA VAL A 585 14.97 40.66 -19.15
C VAL A 585 16.19 41.58 -19.07
N PHE A 586 16.35 42.33 -18.00
CA PHE A 586 17.50 43.18 -17.76
C PHE A 586 18.82 42.41 -17.69
N ALA A 587 18.81 41.30 -16.99
CA ALA A 587 19.97 40.39 -16.86
C ALA A 587 20.32 39.71 -18.19
N LEU A 588 19.31 39.31 -18.96
CA LEU A 588 19.49 38.75 -20.29
C LEU A 588 20.12 39.76 -21.26
N VAL A 589 19.63 41.02 -21.23
CA VAL A 589 20.19 42.10 -22.03
C VAL A 589 21.64 42.41 -21.64
N LEU A 590 21.95 42.42 -20.33
CA LEU A 590 23.33 42.62 -19.86
C LEU A 590 24.25 41.43 -20.24
N ALA A 591 23.76 40.20 -20.14
CA ALA A 591 24.52 38.99 -20.50
C ALA A 591 24.82 38.96 -22.03
N VAL A 592 23.82 39.19 -22.85
CA VAL A 592 23.96 39.25 -24.32
C VAL A 592 24.85 40.44 -24.72
N GLY A 593 24.67 41.58 -24.10
CA GLY A 593 25.54 42.75 -24.33
C GLY A 593 26.99 42.50 -23.94
N SER A 594 27.22 41.84 -22.82
CA SER A 594 28.59 41.44 -22.36
C SER A 594 29.23 40.43 -23.30
N LEU A 595 28.49 39.40 -23.74
CA LEU A 595 28.95 38.44 -24.74
C LEU A 595 29.24 39.10 -26.10
N ALA A 596 28.41 39.99 -26.54
CA ALA A 596 28.61 40.74 -27.77
C ALA A 596 29.85 41.65 -27.68
N ALA A 597 30.09 42.34 -26.52
CA ALA A 597 31.28 43.14 -26.29
C ALA A 597 32.56 42.28 -26.23
N LEU A 598 32.50 41.11 -25.59
CA LEU A 598 33.64 40.17 -25.57
C LEU A 598 33.91 39.60 -26.98
N TYR A 599 32.88 39.32 -27.76
CA TYR A 599 33.03 38.91 -29.15
C TYR A 599 33.59 40.03 -30.03
N ALA A 600 33.13 41.27 -29.86
CA ALA A 600 33.68 42.39 -30.61
C ALA A 600 35.17 42.63 -30.33
N THR A 601 35.62 42.40 -29.07
CA THR A 601 37.01 42.58 -28.66
C THR A 601 37.85 41.28 -28.79
N ARG A 602 37.35 40.23 -29.43
CA ARG A 602 38.04 38.92 -29.59
C ARG A 602 39.41 39.01 -30.27
N ALA A 603 39.64 40.01 -31.10
CA ALA A 603 40.87 40.23 -31.82
C ALA A 603 41.94 40.96 -30.98
N THR A 604 41.57 41.84 -30.03
CA THR A 604 42.45 42.74 -29.28
C THR A 604 42.35 42.58 -27.75
N GLY A 605 41.21 42.11 -27.22
CA GLY A 605 40.95 41.97 -25.81
C GLY A 605 41.18 40.54 -25.29
N PHE A 606 42.03 40.37 -24.29
CA PHE A 606 42.40 39.03 -23.74
C PHE A 606 41.22 38.17 -23.34
N PRO A 607 40.19 38.59 -22.58
CA PRO A 607 39.06 37.78 -22.24
C PRO A 607 38.25 37.33 -23.47
N GLY A 608 38.06 38.17 -24.48
CA GLY A 608 37.41 37.83 -25.73
C GLY A 608 38.24 36.84 -26.56
N GLN A 609 39.57 36.96 -26.56
CA GLN A 609 40.45 35.98 -27.22
C GLN A 609 40.35 34.63 -26.54
N LEU A 610 40.32 34.58 -25.22
CA LEU A 610 40.24 33.31 -24.47
C LEU A 610 38.98 32.52 -24.81
N LEU A 611 37.83 33.20 -24.95
CA LEU A 611 36.53 32.55 -25.22
C LEU A 611 36.35 32.12 -26.67
N PHE A 612 36.79 32.97 -27.61
CA PHE A 612 36.48 32.81 -29.06
C PHE A 612 37.71 32.54 -29.92
N ALA A 613 38.91 32.76 -29.39
CA ALA A 613 40.19 32.48 -30.07
C ALA A 613 41.20 31.91 -29.05
N PRO A 614 40.98 30.75 -28.42
CA PRO A 614 41.76 30.25 -27.30
C PRO A 614 43.23 30.01 -27.63
N SER A 615 43.54 29.72 -28.86
CA SER A 615 44.94 29.56 -29.34
C SER A 615 45.71 30.90 -29.26
N ALA A 616 45.10 32.02 -29.65
CA ALA A 616 45.70 33.36 -29.55
C ALA A 616 45.87 33.80 -28.08
N ALA A 617 44.88 33.47 -27.24
CA ALA A 617 45.00 33.70 -25.79
C ALA A 617 46.14 32.90 -25.15
N GLY A 618 46.33 31.62 -25.56
CA GLY A 618 47.46 30.80 -25.10
C GLY A 618 48.82 31.38 -25.45
N GLU A 619 48.96 31.98 -26.65
CA GLU A 619 50.18 32.66 -27.10
C GLU A 619 50.41 33.94 -26.27
N ALA A 620 49.35 34.74 -26.00
CA ALA A 620 49.46 35.92 -25.16
C ALA A 620 49.84 35.60 -23.70
N LEU A 621 49.38 34.43 -23.15
CA LEU A 621 49.78 33.94 -21.83
C LEU A 621 51.21 33.40 -21.79
N ARG A 622 51.73 32.91 -22.92
CA ARG A 622 53.15 32.51 -23.02
C ARG A 622 54.06 33.71 -22.86
N GLU A 623 53.70 34.87 -23.40
CA GLU A 623 54.44 36.09 -23.30
C GLU A 623 54.28 36.81 -21.91
N ARG A 624 53.07 36.85 -21.40
CA ARG A 624 52.73 37.56 -20.17
C ARG A 624 51.74 36.71 -19.30
N PRO A 625 52.21 35.80 -18.46
CA PRO A 625 51.36 34.97 -17.60
C PRO A 625 50.60 35.84 -16.56
N ARG A 626 49.29 35.96 -16.68
CA ARG A 626 48.45 36.74 -15.77
C ARG A 626 47.86 35.85 -14.66
N LEU A 627 48.76 35.22 -13.86
CA LEU A 627 48.41 34.20 -12.86
C LEU A 627 47.45 34.69 -11.78
N ALA A 628 47.73 35.87 -11.19
CA ALA A 628 46.93 36.37 -10.08
C ALA A 628 45.43 36.58 -10.47
N LEU A 629 45.19 37.17 -11.63
CA LEU A 629 43.85 37.41 -12.10
C LEU A 629 43.14 36.12 -12.54
N GLY A 630 43.93 35.16 -13.09
CA GLY A 630 43.43 33.82 -13.42
C GLY A 630 43.00 33.02 -12.18
N LEU A 631 43.81 33.09 -11.08
CA LEU A 631 43.47 32.48 -9.80
C LEU A 631 42.17 33.06 -9.21
N LEU A 632 41.93 34.36 -9.36
CA LEU A 632 40.72 35.01 -8.92
C LEU A 632 39.50 34.47 -9.73
N THR A 633 39.66 34.26 -11.05
CA THR A 633 38.62 33.66 -11.92
C THR A 633 38.31 32.22 -11.52
N LEU A 634 39.35 31.44 -11.21
CA LEU A 634 39.21 30.05 -10.74
C LEU A 634 38.45 30.02 -9.40
N PHE A 635 38.85 30.90 -8.45
CA PHE A 635 38.22 31.00 -7.15
C PHE A 635 36.72 31.38 -7.29
N ALA A 636 36.42 32.34 -8.13
CA ALA A 636 35.04 32.73 -8.42
C ALA A 636 34.21 31.59 -9.08
N THR A 637 34.85 30.82 -9.99
CA THR A 637 34.19 29.68 -10.65
C THR A 637 33.90 28.55 -9.65
N ALA A 638 34.85 28.20 -8.80
CA ALA A 638 34.67 27.16 -7.80
C ALA A 638 33.59 27.54 -6.75
N GLY A 639 33.61 28.78 -6.27
CA GLY A 639 32.58 29.28 -5.34
C GLY A 639 31.18 29.27 -5.98
N PHE A 640 31.10 29.58 -7.26
CA PHE A 640 29.86 29.59 -7.99
C PHE A 640 29.30 28.18 -8.24
N LEU A 641 30.15 27.21 -8.58
CA LEU A 641 29.76 25.80 -8.75
C LEU A 641 29.25 25.20 -7.44
N LEU A 642 29.91 25.47 -6.32
CA LEU A 642 29.45 25.01 -5.00
C LEU A 642 28.10 25.64 -4.61
N LEU A 643 27.87 26.91 -4.95
CA LEU A 643 26.57 27.53 -4.75
C LEU A 643 25.49 26.89 -5.62
N PHE A 644 25.81 26.59 -6.88
CA PHE A 644 24.89 25.96 -7.84
C PHE A 644 24.52 24.52 -7.45
N GLU A 645 25.46 23.76 -6.93
CA GLU A 645 25.24 22.38 -6.46
C GLU A 645 24.28 22.30 -5.26
N ARG A 646 24.32 23.31 -4.36
CA ARG A 646 23.48 23.34 -3.16
C ARG A 646 22.14 24.07 -3.34
N LEU A 647 21.99 24.79 -4.41
CA LEU A 647 20.78 25.58 -4.69
C LEU A 647 19.51 24.71 -4.74
N PRO A 648 19.48 23.52 -5.37
CA PRO A 648 18.30 22.64 -5.39
C PRO A 648 17.88 22.17 -3.99
N ALA A 649 18.84 21.80 -3.13
CA ALA A 649 18.56 21.36 -1.75
C ALA A 649 18.01 22.51 -0.89
N TYR A 650 18.58 23.70 -1.03
CA TYR A 650 18.11 24.91 -0.35
C TYR A 650 16.69 25.31 -0.79
N MET A 651 16.39 25.15 -2.07
CA MET A 651 15.08 25.47 -2.65
C MET A 651 14.01 24.43 -2.33
N ALA A 652 14.38 23.15 -2.14
CA ALA A 652 13.48 22.08 -1.78
C ALA A 652 13.15 22.04 -0.27
N GLY A 653 13.66 23.00 0.54
CA GLY A 653 13.43 22.99 1.99
C GLY A 653 14.03 21.78 2.73
N VAL A 654 14.92 21.03 2.07
CA VAL A 654 15.65 19.92 2.69
C VAL A 654 16.80 20.52 3.49
N ASP A 655 16.99 20.08 4.75
CA ASP A 655 18.10 20.52 5.59
C ASP A 655 19.41 20.43 4.82
N ALA A 656 20.01 21.59 4.55
CA ALA A 656 21.30 21.66 3.90
C ALA A 656 22.31 20.88 4.74
N PRO A 657 23.27 20.14 4.12
CA PRO A 657 24.27 19.39 4.88
C PRO A 657 24.93 20.30 5.92
N ALA A 658 25.13 19.78 7.12
CA ALA A 658 25.54 20.50 8.33
C ALA A 658 26.88 21.30 8.20
N SER A 659 27.63 21.11 7.11
CA SER A 659 28.88 21.82 6.85
C SER A 659 28.63 23.05 5.96
N PRO A 660 29.11 24.23 6.35
CA PRO A 660 29.06 25.42 5.52
C PRO A 660 29.77 25.23 4.17
N TRP A 661 29.21 25.78 3.07
CA TRP A 661 29.74 25.62 1.71
C TRP A 661 31.24 26.05 1.57
N TRP A 662 31.68 27.01 2.36
CA TRP A 662 33.09 27.50 2.33
C TRP A 662 34.09 26.50 2.90
N THR A 663 33.69 25.41 3.58
CA THR A 663 34.59 24.37 4.06
C THR A 663 35.02 23.40 2.95
N ALA A 664 34.20 23.24 1.92
CA ALA A 664 34.51 22.42 0.75
C ALA A 664 35.41 23.19 -0.27
N LEU A 665 35.25 24.51 -0.36
CA LEU A 665 35.94 25.35 -1.33
C LEU A 665 37.48 25.19 -1.37
N PRO A 666 38.19 25.13 -0.24
CA PRO A 666 39.64 24.92 -0.26
C PRO A 666 40.05 23.54 -0.83
N VAL A 667 39.25 22.52 -0.60
CA VAL A 667 39.51 21.15 -1.07
C VAL A 667 39.34 21.08 -2.59
N ASP A 668 38.27 21.61 -3.13
CA ASP A 668 37.98 21.63 -4.57
C ASP A 668 39.01 22.44 -5.34
N LEU A 669 39.37 23.61 -4.81
CA LEU A 669 40.49 24.41 -5.36
C LEU A 669 41.82 23.67 -5.29
N GLY A 670 42.08 22.95 -4.20
CA GLY A 670 43.31 22.16 -4.01
C GLY A 670 43.39 21.03 -5.02
N LEU A 671 42.30 20.27 -5.23
CA LEU A 671 42.22 19.18 -6.21
C LEU A 671 42.43 19.71 -7.64
N TRP A 672 41.79 20.85 -7.95
CA TRP A 672 41.94 21.48 -9.26
C TRP A 672 43.34 21.94 -9.56
N LEU A 673 43.99 22.60 -8.61
CA LEU A 673 45.38 23.00 -8.73
C LEU A 673 46.35 21.79 -8.80
N ALA A 674 46.10 20.76 -7.99
CA ALA A 674 46.87 19.52 -8.03
C ALA A 674 46.78 18.82 -9.39
N GLY A 675 45.56 18.74 -9.99
CA GLY A 675 45.35 18.25 -11.34
C GLY A 675 46.09 19.05 -12.42
N THR A 676 46.09 20.37 -12.29
CA THR A 676 46.83 21.27 -13.19
C THR A 676 48.34 21.06 -13.09
N VAL A 677 48.87 20.95 -11.89
CA VAL A 677 50.31 20.67 -11.64
C VAL A 677 50.66 19.27 -12.15
N ALA A 678 49.85 18.26 -11.91
CA ALA A 678 50.05 16.90 -12.39
C ALA A 678 50.09 16.84 -13.93
N SER A 679 49.18 17.60 -14.60
CA SER A 679 49.18 17.73 -16.05
C SER A 679 50.46 18.42 -16.58
N TRP A 680 50.90 19.46 -15.92
CA TRP A 680 52.18 20.09 -16.27
C TRP A 680 53.38 19.14 -16.07
N ILE A 681 53.44 18.37 -14.98
CA ILE A 681 54.46 17.34 -14.75
C ILE A 681 54.39 16.29 -15.85
N ALA A 682 53.19 15.85 -16.23
CA ALA A 682 52.99 14.88 -17.32
C ALA A 682 53.49 15.39 -18.67
N LEU A 683 53.29 16.69 -19.00
CA LEU A 683 53.93 17.32 -20.16
C LEU A 683 55.46 17.22 -20.12
N ARG A 684 56.05 17.40 -18.97
CA ARG A 684 57.51 17.26 -18.78
C ARG A 684 57.99 15.81 -18.95
N VAL A 685 57.22 14.86 -18.42
CA VAL A 685 57.50 13.41 -18.58
C VAL A 685 57.52 13.00 -20.04
N ILE A 686 56.62 13.51 -20.86
CA ILE A 686 56.56 13.26 -22.32
C ILE A 686 57.55 14.14 -23.12
N ARG A 687 58.48 14.79 -22.43
CA ARG A 687 59.59 15.62 -22.97
C ARG A 687 59.17 16.91 -23.69
N VAL A 688 58.02 17.48 -23.31
CA VAL A 688 57.60 18.81 -23.77
C VAL A 688 58.28 19.85 -22.86
N PRO A 689 59.02 20.81 -23.40
CA PRO A 689 59.72 21.83 -22.59
C PRO A 689 58.78 22.94 -22.17
N ALA A 690 57.69 22.58 -21.50
CA ALA A 690 56.61 23.47 -21.14
C ALA A 690 56.99 24.38 -19.94
N PRO A 691 56.99 25.72 -20.08
CA PRO A 691 57.23 26.62 -18.98
C PRO A 691 56.01 26.59 -18.04
N TRP A 692 56.25 26.49 -16.73
CA TRP A 692 55.17 26.25 -15.74
C TRP A 692 54.19 27.43 -15.64
N ARG A 693 54.71 28.67 -15.66
CA ARG A 693 53.81 29.86 -15.50
C ARG A 693 52.79 30.03 -16.61
N PRO A 694 53.11 29.98 -17.91
CA PRO A 694 52.10 30.03 -18.97
C PRO A 694 51.11 28.88 -18.96
N VAL A 695 51.59 27.64 -18.67
CA VAL A 695 50.71 26.45 -18.64
C VAL A 695 49.70 26.52 -17.51
N ILE A 696 50.17 26.87 -16.30
CA ILE A 696 49.26 27.05 -15.17
C ILE A 696 48.31 28.24 -15.42
N ALA A 697 48.80 29.33 -16.00
CA ALA A 697 47.97 30.47 -16.34
C ALA A 697 46.86 30.07 -17.36
N ALA A 698 47.20 29.31 -18.38
CA ALA A 698 46.24 28.83 -19.35
C ALA A 698 45.14 27.95 -18.72
N ALA A 699 45.54 27.00 -17.85
CA ALA A 699 44.65 26.14 -17.14
C ALA A 699 43.71 26.92 -16.18
N VAL A 700 44.24 27.87 -15.43
CA VAL A 700 43.47 28.69 -14.48
C VAL A 700 42.49 29.60 -15.21
N TRP A 701 42.92 30.26 -16.29
CA TRP A 701 42.04 31.11 -17.09
C TRP A 701 40.96 30.36 -17.86
N SER A 702 41.19 29.09 -18.18
CA SER A 702 40.17 28.27 -18.90
C SER A 702 38.90 28.05 -18.10
N SER A 703 38.89 28.36 -16.79
CA SER A 703 37.70 28.38 -15.96
C SER A 703 36.70 29.50 -16.32
N LEU A 704 37.14 30.56 -17.03
CA LEU A 704 36.29 31.67 -17.41
C LEU A 704 35.06 31.30 -18.24
N PRO A 705 35.12 30.37 -19.23
CA PRO A 705 33.94 29.93 -19.94
C PRO A 705 32.88 29.31 -19.02
N MET A 706 33.28 28.51 -18.04
CA MET A 706 32.37 27.93 -17.06
C MET A 706 31.71 29.00 -16.20
N LEU A 707 32.48 29.94 -15.66
CA LEU A 707 31.96 31.04 -14.86
C LEU A 707 30.92 31.86 -15.65
N LEU A 708 31.19 32.20 -16.91
CA LEU A 708 30.27 32.95 -17.76
C LEU A 708 29.04 32.10 -18.12
N PHE A 709 29.23 30.84 -18.47
CA PHE A 709 28.14 29.96 -18.89
C PHE A 709 27.16 29.70 -17.74
N PHE A 710 27.67 29.28 -16.58
CA PHE A 710 26.83 29.06 -15.41
C PHE A 710 26.31 30.37 -14.81
N GLY A 711 27.06 31.46 -14.84
CA GLY A 711 26.61 32.78 -14.40
C GLY A 711 25.44 33.29 -15.23
N VAL A 712 25.52 33.18 -16.55
CA VAL A 712 24.43 33.52 -17.46
C VAL A 712 23.22 32.60 -17.23
N GLY A 713 23.46 31.30 -17.02
CA GLY A 713 22.43 30.32 -16.68
C GLY A 713 21.69 30.68 -15.40
N LEU A 714 22.40 31.00 -14.32
CA LEU A 714 21.78 31.38 -13.04
C LEU A 714 20.95 32.67 -13.18
N VAL A 715 21.49 33.67 -13.85
CA VAL A 715 20.78 34.94 -14.04
C VAL A 715 19.56 34.77 -14.94
N ALA A 716 19.66 33.96 -16.00
CA ALA A 716 18.57 33.73 -16.94
C ALA A 716 17.44 32.85 -16.37
N PHE A 717 17.81 31.84 -15.57
CA PHE A 717 16.85 30.85 -15.08
C PHE A 717 16.60 30.94 -13.57
N GLY A 718 17.40 31.69 -12.81
CA GLY A 718 17.31 31.82 -11.37
C GLY A 718 15.92 32.15 -10.82
N PRO A 719 15.22 33.15 -11.37
CA PRO A 719 13.88 33.52 -10.92
C PRO A 719 12.80 32.46 -11.22
N GLY A 720 13.03 31.63 -12.22
CA GLY A 720 12.15 30.52 -12.57
C GLY A 720 12.54 29.18 -11.92
N LEU A 721 13.67 29.12 -11.17
CA LEU A 721 14.15 27.90 -10.55
C LEU A 721 13.16 27.28 -9.55
N PRO A 722 12.38 28.01 -8.74
CA PRO A 722 11.35 27.41 -7.91
C PRO A 722 10.29 26.65 -8.73
N MET A 723 9.74 27.28 -9.75
CA MET A 723 8.76 26.65 -10.65
C MET A 723 9.37 25.47 -11.44
N LEU A 724 10.66 25.55 -11.76
CA LEU A 724 11.41 24.46 -12.41
C LEU A 724 11.69 23.32 -11.43
N ALA A 725 11.96 23.60 -10.17
CA ALA A 725 12.15 22.59 -9.13
C ALA A 725 10.86 21.81 -8.88
N ASP A 726 9.72 22.51 -8.74
CA ASP A 726 8.40 21.90 -8.61
C ASP A 726 8.05 21.05 -9.83
N ALA A 727 8.31 21.54 -11.05
CA ALA A 727 8.10 20.79 -12.29
C ALA A 727 9.01 19.55 -12.41
N VAL A 728 10.20 19.56 -11.79
CA VAL A 728 11.16 18.43 -11.78
C VAL A 728 10.80 17.42 -10.71
N VAL A 729 10.23 17.84 -9.56
CA VAL A 729 9.87 16.96 -8.45
C VAL A 729 8.47 16.40 -8.64
N ASP A 730 7.48 17.27 -8.93
CA ASP A 730 6.04 16.93 -8.90
C ASP A 730 5.36 16.97 -10.28
N GLY A 731 6.06 17.40 -11.33
CA GLY A 731 5.50 17.52 -12.69
C GLY A 731 5.27 16.18 -13.40
N PRO A 732 4.49 16.15 -14.49
CA PRO A 732 4.29 14.97 -15.33
C PRO A 732 5.63 14.36 -15.78
N ALA A 733 5.70 13.03 -15.89
CA ALA A 733 6.93 12.30 -16.20
C ALA A 733 7.67 12.83 -17.45
N VAL A 734 6.92 13.25 -18.48
CA VAL A 734 7.49 13.84 -19.72
C VAL A 734 8.19 15.19 -19.41
N VAL A 735 7.63 16.02 -18.55
CA VAL A 735 8.21 17.31 -18.15
C VAL A 735 9.46 17.10 -17.32
N ARG A 736 9.42 16.19 -16.33
CA ARG A 736 10.58 15.81 -15.50
C ARG A 736 11.76 15.32 -16.35
N VAL A 737 11.51 14.36 -17.24
CA VAL A 737 12.54 13.80 -18.13
C VAL A 737 13.09 14.87 -19.06
N SER A 738 12.24 15.72 -19.65
CA SER A 738 12.67 16.80 -20.54
C SER A 738 13.56 17.83 -19.84
N MET A 739 13.23 18.20 -18.59
CA MET A 739 14.04 19.12 -17.79
C MET A 739 15.38 18.52 -17.35
N GLN A 740 15.39 17.24 -16.95
CA GLN A 740 16.62 16.53 -16.63
C GLN A 740 17.54 16.43 -17.85
N VAL A 741 17.00 16.07 -19.02
CA VAL A 741 17.76 16.03 -20.29
C VAL A 741 18.31 17.41 -20.63
N PHE A 742 17.48 18.47 -20.50
CA PHE A 742 17.93 19.84 -20.74
C PHE A 742 19.06 20.25 -19.81
N GLY A 743 18.95 19.98 -18.51
CA GLY A 743 20.00 20.25 -17.51
C GLY A 743 21.32 19.53 -17.85
N VAL A 744 21.24 18.24 -18.18
CA VAL A 744 22.42 17.45 -18.59
C VAL A 744 23.06 18.02 -19.86
N VAL A 745 22.28 18.34 -20.89
CA VAL A 745 22.78 18.93 -22.14
C VAL A 745 23.43 20.30 -21.88
N PHE A 746 22.81 21.11 -21.02
CA PHE A 746 23.33 22.42 -20.64
C PHE A 746 24.71 22.31 -19.97
N VAL A 747 24.83 21.44 -18.96
CA VAL A 747 26.10 21.18 -18.24
C VAL A 747 27.17 20.63 -19.18
N LEU A 748 26.82 19.65 -20.01
CA LEU A 748 27.74 19.06 -21.00
C LEU A 748 28.24 20.10 -21.99
N THR A 749 27.39 21.02 -22.45
CA THR A 749 27.79 22.09 -23.37
C THR A 749 28.83 23.01 -22.74
N GLY A 750 28.62 23.41 -21.48
CA GLY A 750 29.58 24.23 -20.72
C GLY A 750 30.93 23.52 -20.53
N LEU A 751 30.89 22.23 -20.20
CA LEU A 751 32.06 21.40 -20.01
C LEU A 751 32.86 21.21 -21.31
N VAL A 752 32.17 20.95 -22.42
CA VAL A 752 32.83 20.80 -23.73
C VAL A 752 33.51 22.11 -24.11
N TRP A 753 32.86 23.25 -23.92
CA TRP A 753 33.47 24.57 -24.20
C TRP A 753 34.69 24.82 -23.33
N TYR A 754 34.61 24.55 -22.01
CA TYR A 754 35.75 24.59 -21.09
C TYR A 754 36.91 23.74 -21.58
N LEU A 755 36.66 22.48 -21.97
CA LEU A 755 37.70 21.57 -22.46
C LEU A 755 38.37 22.08 -23.74
N ILE A 756 37.60 22.62 -24.69
CA ILE A 756 38.16 23.22 -25.89
C ILE A 756 39.11 24.37 -25.56
N VAL A 757 38.66 25.29 -24.69
CA VAL A 757 39.47 26.42 -24.28
C VAL A 757 40.72 25.97 -23.50
N LEU A 758 40.58 25.03 -22.59
CA LEU A 758 41.67 24.47 -21.80
C LEU A 758 42.74 23.84 -22.69
N ILE A 759 42.33 22.93 -23.59
CA ILE A 759 43.26 22.20 -24.46
C ILE A 759 43.96 23.14 -25.43
N ALA A 760 43.20 24.02 -26.11
CA ALA A 760 43.75 24.90 -27.12
C ALA A 760 44.69 25.99 -26.54
N SER A 761 44.31 26.61 -25.39
CA SER A 761 45.15 27.60 -24.75
C SER A 761 46.39 26.99 -24.11
N THR A 762 46.30 25.78 -23.51
CA THR A 762 47.43 25.06 -22.93
C THR A 762 48.43 24.61 -23.96
N ALA A 763 47.92 24.08 -25.13
CA ALA A 763 48.80 23.65 -26.22
C ALA A 763 49.67 24.83 -26.72
N ARG A 764 49.11 25.99 -26.90
CA ARG A 764 49.85 27.20 -27.32
C ARG A 764 50.74 27.77 -26.21
N ALA A 765 50.27 27.82 -24.96
CA ALA A 765 51.06 28.27 -23.87
C ALA A 765 52.27 27.36 -23.55
N ALA A 766 52.17 26.08 -23.84
CA ALA A 766 53.23 25.08 -23.68
C ALA A 766 54.10 24.93 -24.94
N ASP A 767 53.72 25.49 -26.07
CA ASP A 767 54.33 25.32 -27.37
C ASP A 767 54.38 23.85 -27.83
N CYS A 768 53.28 23.19 -27.76
CA CYS A 768 53.13 21.77 -28.08
C CYS A 768 51.86 21.48 -28.89
N SER A 769 51.76 20.26 -29.37
CA SER A 769 50.56 19.83 -30.09
C SER A 769 49.38 19.56 -29.13
N VAL A 770 48.15 19.69 -29.65
CA VAL A 770 46.93 19.38 -28.93
C VAL A 770 46.94 17.91 -28.48
N GLY A 771 47.48 16.96 -29.28
CA GLY A 771 47.62 15.55 -28.91
C GLY A 771 48.53 15.33 -27.67
N GLN A 772 49.61 16.13 -27.54
CA GLN A 772 50.49 16.06 -26.40
C GLN A 772 49.80 16.58 -25.11
N VAL A 773 48.97 17.62 -25.22
CA VAL A 773 48.16 18.10 -24.08
C VAL A 773 47.16 17.02 -23.66
N ILE A 774 46.44 16.44 -24.59
CA ILE A 774 45.49 15.33 -24.30
C ILE A 774 46.21 14.16 -23.65
N GLY A 775 47.39 13.75 -24.20
CA GLY A 775 48.22 12.70 -23.63
C GLY A 775 48.65 12.99 -22.19
N ALA A 776 49.02 14.25 -21.89
CA ALA A 776 49.36 14.68 -20.53
C ALA A 776 48.16 14.63 -19.54
N PHE A 777 46.98 15.02 -19.98
CA PHE A 777 45.78 14.89 -19.16
C PHE A 777 45.43 13.41 -18.88
N VAL A 778 45.51 12.53 -19.87
CA VAL A 778 45.32 11.08 -19.69
C VAL A 778 46.33 10.51 -18.71
N LEU A 779 47.58 10.89 -18.80
CA LEU A 779 48.63 10.44 -17.87
C LEU A 779 48.46 10.99 -16.44
N SER A 780 47.87 12.15 -16.28
CA SER A 780 47.62 12.75 -14.96
C SER A 780 46.33 12.25 -14.30
N ALA A 781 45.40 11.67 -15.03
CA ALA A 781 44.10 11.20 -14.56
C ALA A 781 44.19 10.20 -13.37
N PRO A 782 45.09 9.19 -13.36
CA PRO A 782 45.20 8.29 -12.21
C PRO A 782 45.58 9.00 -10.91
N VAL A 783 46.45 10.01 -11.01
CA VAL A 783 46.90 10.81 -9.83
C VAL A 783 45.71 11.62 -9.30
N LEU A 784 44.94 12.24 -10.19
CA LEU A 784 43.75 13.01 -9.81
C LEU A 784 42.69 12.12 -9.18
N LEU A 785 42.41 10.95 -9.75
CA LEU A 785 41.47 9.97 -9.20
C LEU A 785 41.90 9.52 -7.80
N LEU A 786 43.21 9.27 -7.59
CA LEU A 786 43.71 8.91 -6.28
C LEU A 786 43.53 10.03 -5.25
N LEU A 787 43.87 11.28 -5.61
CA LEU A 787 43.70 12.44 -4.75
C LEU A 787 42.20 12.67 -4.42
N THR A 788 41.33 12.54 -5.38
CA THR A 788 39.87 12.63 -5.15
C THR A 788 39.38 11.51 -4.22
N ALA A 789 39.82 10.27 -4.44
CA ALA A 789 39.49 9.15 -3.56
C ALA A 789 39.97 9.36 -2.11
N VAL A 790 41.17 9.93 -1.92
CA VAL A 790 41.69 10.28 -0.59
C VAL A 790 40.86 11.40 0.05
N ALA A 791 40.47 12.43 -0.70
CA ALA A 791 39.63 13.51 -0.20
C ALA A 791 38.23 13.02 0.22
N VAL A 792 37.62 12.14 -0.56
CA VAL A 792 36.35 11.49 -0.22
C VAL A 792 36.49 10.60 1.02
N ALA A 793 37.53 9.77 1.08
CA ALA A 793 37.81 8.90 2.24
C ALA A 793 38.11 9.69 3.53
N ALA A 794 38.64 10.88 3.39
CA ALA A 794 38.89 11.77 4.53
C ALA A 794 37.66 12.60 4.93
N GLY A 795 36.50 12.45 4.22
CA GLY A 795 35.31 13.25 4.50
C GLY A 795 35.47 14.75 4.16
N TRP A 796 36.38 15.08 3.24
CA TRP A 796 36.72 16.47 2.90
C TRP A 796 35.88 17.01 1.72
N THR A 797 35.18 16.14 1.01
CA THR A 797 34.19 16.52 -0.02
C THR A 797 32.79 16.37 0.54
N ALA A 798 31.88 17.29 0.21
CA ALA A 798 30.48 17.10 0.46
C ALA A 798 29.99 15.93 -0.41
N GLY A 799 29.53 14.85 0.23
CA GLY A 799 29.00 13.65 -0.41
C GLY A 799 27.74 13.91 -1.19
#